data_c73a5af9b90129786181369363ef7aca
#
_entry.id   c73a5af9b90129786181369363ef7aca
#
_cell.length_a   1.000
_cell.length_b   1.000
_cell.length_c   1.000
_cell.angle_alpha   90.00
_cell.angle_beta   90.00
_cell.angle_gamma   90.00
#
_symmetry.space_group_name_H-M   'P 1'
#
loop_
_entity.id
_entity.type
_entity.pdbx_description
1 polymer ?
#
loop_
_entity_poly.entity_id
_entity_poly.type
_entity_poly.pdbx_seq_one_letter_code
_entity_poly.pdbx_strand_id
1 'polypeptide(L)'
;MEPEEPGHIPDYRLEVTYDDGAPTTVDDPYRFLPTLGEMDIHLVNEGRHETLWTALGAQIRRYPSALGEINGVGFSVWAPNAQAVRIKGDFNNWDGLTHAMRSLGTSGIWELFIPGASAGDCYKFEILGKDGHWREKADPMAYGTEVPPLTGSKVIESTYQFSDQKWMEQRAQRDPHNSPMSAYEVHLGSWRLGLGYRELAEQLVEYVQWQGFTHVEFMPVAEHPFGGSWGYQVTSYFAPTSRFGHPDEFRHLVDELHRAGIGVILDWVPAHFPKDEFALAKFDGEALYEHADPLLGEHPDWGTLIFDYGRSEVRNFLVANALYWLEEYHIDGLRVDAVASMLYLDYSREGGQWRPNRHGGNQNLEAIAFLQEVNATAYRRAPGIAMIAEESTAFDGVTRPTSSGGLGFGLKWNMGWMHDSLNYMAEDPMNRQYHHNQATFSLVYAFTESFLLPISHDEVVHGKGSLLRKMPGDRWQQLANVRAYLAYQWAHPGKQLIFMGTEFGQEAEWSEQHGLDWWLTDSPQHRGVQLLVRSLNDVYRHTPALYARDNDPAGFEWIDASDGSRNVLSFTRWDTQGNPLVCLANFAGNPHHDFRLALPWAGNWREVLNTDAQEYGGSGVGNGEKVVAQEGAFGGQPASAVLTVPPMAVLYLVPDKSMR
;
A
#
# COMPACT_ATOMS: atom_id res chain seq x y z
N MET A 1 45.08 6.25 -36.51
CA MET A 1 45.66 7.19 -35.51
C MET A 1 46.25 6.35 -34.41
N GLU A 2 47.52 6.50 -34.13
CA GLU A 2 48.10 5.93 -32.89
C GLU A 2 47.63 6.80 -31.73
N PRO A 3 47.19 6.26 -30.61
CA PRO A 3 46.81 7.07 -29.46
C PRO A 3 48.02 7.86 -28.95
N GLU A 4 47.85 9.14 -28.75
CA GLU A 4 48.93 10.02 -28.24
C GLU A 4 49.40 9.65 -26.83
N GLU A 5 48.58 8.94 -26.07
CA GLU A 5 48.92 8.35 -24.78
C GLU A 5 48.35 6.92 -24.66
N PRO A 6 49.06 5.94 -24.08
CA PRO A 6 48.55 4.60 -23.83
C PRO A 6 47.32 4.65 -22.90
N GLY A 7 46.17 4.18 -23.40
CA GLY A 7 44.91 4.11 -22.65
C GLY A 7 43.96 5.30 -22.86
N HIS A 8 44.33 6.31 -23.65
CA HIS A 8 43.42 7.40 -24.02
C HIS A 8 42.63 6.99 -25.28
N ILE A 9 41.31 6.98 -25.20
CA ILE A 9 40.42 6.79 -26.37
C ILE A 9 40.18 8.18 -26.94
N PRO A 10 40.63 8.50 -28.18
CA PRO A 10 40.44 9.82 -28.76
C PRO A 10 38.96 10.07 -29.07
N ASP A 11 38.55 11.33 -29.00
CA ASP A 11 37.25 11.75 -29.52
C ASP A 11 37.24 11.61 -31.03
N TYR A 12 36.34 10.77 -31.55
CA TYR A 12 36.13 10.57 -32.95
C TYR A 12 34.66 10.36 -33.28
N ARG A 13 34.27 10.60 -34.50
CA ARG A 13 32.99 10.22 -35.09
C ARG A 13 33.23 9.42 -36.36
N LEU A 14 32.28 8.56 -36.69
CA LEU A 14 32.28 7.80 -37.90
C LEU A 14 31.49 8.55 -38.98
N GLU A 15 32.06 8.67 -40.18
CA GLU A 15 31.32 9.07 -41.38
C GLU A 15 30.85 7.82 -42.11
N VAL A 16 29.56 7.62 -42.20
CA VAL A 16 28.93 6.45 -42.82
C VAL A 16 28.23 6.89 -44.11
N THR A 17 28.56 6.21 -45.19
CA THR A 17 27.90 6.42 -46.47
C THR A 17 27.25 5.12 -46.91
N TYR A 18 25.94 5.13 -47.10
CA TYR A 18 25.21 4.01 -47.73
C TYR A 18 25.17 4.20 -49.25
N ASP A 19 24.98 3.12 -50.01
CA ASP A 19 25.22 3.00 -51.47
C ASP A 19 24.78 4.19 -52.31
N ASP A 20 23.71 4.90 -51.99
CA ASP A 20 23.20 6.07 -52.75
C ASP A 20 22.97 7.32 -51.87
N GLY A 21 23.48 7.33 -50.61
CA GLY A 21 23.20 8.37 -49.63
C GLY A 21 24.29 9.44 -49.50
N ALA A 22 23.93 10.56 -48.92
CA ALA A 22 24.89 11.53 -48.41
C ALA A 22 25.62 10.96 -47.19
N PRO A 23 26.90 11.30 -46.96
CA PRO A 23 27.62 10.93 -45.74
C PRO A 23 26.90 11.40 -44.52
N THR A 24 26.69 10.51 -43.55
CA THR A 24 26.12 10.84 -42.22
C THR A 24 27.17 10.62 -41.17
N THR A 25 27.33 11.60 -40.29
CA THR A 25 28.26 11.49 -39.16
C THR A 25 27.53 10.91 -37.94
N VAL A 26 28.07 9.83 -37.38
CA VAL A 26 27.49 9.12 -36.21
C VAL A 26 28.55 8.97 -35.11
N ASP A 27 28.11 9.01 -33.86
CA ASP A 27 28.96 8.65 -32.72
C ASP A 27 29.02 7.12 -32.60
N ASP A 28 30.22 6.59 -32.31
CA ASP A 28 30.42 5.17 -32.03
C ASP A 28 30.07 4.87 -30.58
N PRO A 29 29.03 4.06 -30.26
CA PRO A 29 28.68 3.68 -28.90
C PRO A 29 29.84 3.02 -28.13
N TYR A 30 30.70 2.31 -28.82
CA TYR A 30 31.75 1.51 -28.19
C TYR A 30 33.01 2.31 -27.82
N ARG A 31 33.11 3.58 -28.23
CA ARG A 31 34.21 4.45 -27.81
C ARG A 31 34.06 4.97 -26.38
N PHE A 32 32.85 4.87 -25.80
CA PHE A 32 32.59 5.31 -24.45
C PHE A 32 32.96 4.22 -23.43
N LEU A 33 33.54 4.62 -22.29
CA LEU A 33 33.80 3.71 -21.17
C LEU A 33 32.48 3.26 -20.52
N PRO A 34 32.49 2.15 -19.77
CA PRO A 34 31.31 1.73 -19.01
C PRO A 34 30.75 2.85 -18.13
N THR A 35 29.41 2.96 -18.10
CA THR A 35 28.71 3.97 -17.30
C THR A 35 28.60 3.63 -15.83
N LEU A 36 28.79 2.34 -15.46
CA LEU A 36 28.87 1.88 -14.09
C LEU A 36 30.31 1.93 -13.56
N GLY A 37 30.46 2.48 -12.34
CA GLY A 37 31.71 2.48 -11.60
C GLY A 37 31.99 1.13 -10.91
N GLU A 38 33.25 0.93 -10.51
CA GLU A 38 33.65 -0.29 -9.76
C GLU A 38 32.86 -0.44 -8.45
N MET A 39 32.50 0.66 -7.79
CA MET A 39 31.71 0.64 -6.55
C MET A 39 30.28 0.12 -6.81
N ASP A 40 29.62 0.58 -7.88
CA ASP A 40 28.28 0.09 -8.23
C ASP A 40 28.30 -1.40 -8.52
N ILE A 41 29.28 -1.86 -9.33
CA ILE A 41 29.47 -3.28 -9.64
C ILE A 41 29.70 -4.10 -8.37
N HIS A 42 30.53 -3.62 -7.46
CA HIS A 42 30.81 -4.27 -6.18
C HIS A 42 29.54 -4.40 -5.32
N LEU A 43 28.79 -3.31 -5.15
CA LEU A 43 27.56 -3.30 -4.35
C LEU A 43 26.46 -4.18 -4.95
N VAL A 44 26.32 -4.21 -6.28
CA VAL A 44 25.37 -5.11 -6.96
C VAL A 44 25.75 -6.57 -6.71
N ASN A 45 27.02 -6.92 -6.85
CA ASN A 45 27.49 -8.29 -6.62
C ASN A 45 27.32 -8.75 -5.16
N GLU A 46 27.40 -7.84 -4.20
CA GLU A 46 27.11 -8.15 -2.80
C GLU A 46 25.61 -8.15 -2.46
N GLY A 47 24.75 -7.74 -3.39
CA GLY A 47 23.32 -7.58 -3.15
C GLY A 47 23.01 -6.48 -2.12
N ARG A 48 23.75 -5.36 -2.14
CA ARG A 48 23.68 -4.26 -1.15
C ARG A 48 23.56 -2.87 -1.74
N HIS A 49 23.23 -2.77 -3.00
CA HIS A 49 23.07 -1.48 -3.66
C HIS A 49 21.70 -0.88 -3.33
N GLU A 50 21.58 -0.13 -2.24
CA GLU A 50 20.32 0.44 -1.76
C GLU A 50 19.66 1.40 -2.76
N THR A 51 20.44 2.05 -3.62
CA THR A 51 19.95 2.94 -4.70
C THR A 51 20.14 2.30 -6.07
N LEU A 52 19.84 1.02 -6.21
CA LEU A 52 20.08 0.20 -7.41
C LEU A 52 19.51 0.86 -8.69
N TRP A 53 18.41 1.57 -8.59
CA TRP A 53 17.78 2.29 -9.70
C TRP A 53 18.65 3.39 -10.31
N THR A 54 19.67 3.89 -9.61
CA THR A 54 20.62 4.87 -10.15
C THR A 54 21.77 4.24 -10.95
N ALA A 55 21.95 2.93 -10.80
CA ALA A 55 23.02 2.16 -11.45
C ALA A 55 22.52 1.35 -12.64
N LEU A 56 21.43 0.59 -12.47
CA LEU A 56 20.83 -0.23 -13.53
C LEU A 56 19.69 0.52 -14.24
N GLY A 57 19.26 -0.04 -15.38
CA GLY A 57 18.21 0.52 -16.22
C GLY A 57 18.72 1.55 -17.23
N ALA A 58 17.86 2.46 -17.64
CA ALA A 58 18.16 3.51 -18.61
C ALA A 58 18.51 4.82 -17.88
N GLN A 59 19.77 5.22 -17.97
CA GLN A 59 20.31 6.41 -17.31
C GLN A 59 20.73 7.47 -18.33
N ILE A 60 20.08 8.64 -18.34
CA ILE A 60 20.47 9.74 -19.21
C ILE A 60 21.86 10.24 -18.77
N ARG A 61 22.75 10.38 -19.74
CA ARG A 61 24.14 10.82 -19.54
C ARG A 61 24.49 11.95 -20.50
N ARG A 62 25.30 12.88 -20.03
CA ARG A 62 25.84 14.01 -20.81
C ARG A 62 27.33 14.03 -20.62
N TYR A 63 28.06 13.88 -21.73
CA TYR A 63 29.52 13.84 -21.72
C TYR A 63 30.10 15.07 -22.43
N PRO A 64 30.96 15.86 -21.79
CA PRO A 64 31.74 16.86 -22.49
C PRO A 64 32.75 16.17 -23.42
N SER A 65 32.92 16.67 -24.63
CA SER A 65 33.80 16.12 -25.65
C SER A 65 34.44 17.29 -26.43
N ALA A 66 35.61 17.05 -27.02
CA ALA A 66 36.23 18.02 -27.95
C ALA A 66 35.36 18.26 -29.20
N LEU A 67 34.43 17.36 -29.51
CA LEU A 67 33.47 17.46 -30.61
C LEU A 67 32.13 18.10 -30.20
N GLY A 68 32.04 18.67 -29.02
CA GLY A 68 30.83 19.22 -28.41
C GLY A 68 30.24 18.28 -27.34
N GLU A 69 29.20 18.70 -26.64
CA GLU A 69 28.49 17.89 -25.66
C GLU A 69 27.80 16.72 -26.37
N ILE A 70 27.95 15.52 -25.81
CA ILE A 70 27.32 14.31 -26.33
C ILE A 70 26.29 13.84 -25.30
N ASN A 71 25.03 13.90 -25.72
CA ASN A 71 23.89 13.44 -24.95
C ASN A 71 23.53 12.02 -25.40
N GLY A 72 23.11 11.19 -24.45
CA GLY A 72 22.67 9.81 -24.73
C GLY A 72 22.18 9.11 -23.47
N VAL A 73 21.95 7.83 -23.60
CA VAL A 73 21.45 6.98 -22.52
C VAL A 73 22.39 5.79 -22.30
N GLY A 74 22.82 5.61 -21.06
CA GLY A 74 23.47 4.37 -20.61
C GLY A 74 22.40 3.36 -20.24
N PHE A 75 22.41 2.21 -20.91
CA PHE A 75 21.53 1.09 -20.60
C PHE A 75 22.31 -0.01 -19.91
N SER A 76 21.78 -0.52 -18.79
CA SER A 76 22.41 -1.61 -18.06
C SER A 76 21.39 -2.57 -17.48
N VAL A 77 21.68 -3.87 -17.57
CA VAL A 77 20.78 -4.94 -17.12
C VAL A 77 21.57 -6.09 -16.50
N TRP A 78 21.02 -6.66 -15.43
CA TRP A 78 21.56 -7.85 -14.81
C TRP A 78 20.98 -9.11 -15.46
N ALA A 79 21.84 -9.88 -16.14
CA ALA A 79 21.48 -11.11 -16.86
C ALA A 79 22.69 -12.08 -16.83
N PRO A 80 23.01 -12.70 -15.67
CA PRO A 80 24.23 -13.45 -15.46
C PRO A 80 24.32 -14.75 -16.27
N ASN A 81 23.19 -15.31 -16.70
CA ASN A 81 23.15 -16.53 -17.49
C ASN A 81 23.10 -16.26 -19.00
N ALA A 82 23.01 -15.01 -19.43
CA ALA A 82 22.98 -14.65 -20.83
C ALA A 82 24.31 -14.94 -21.55
N GLN A 83 24.22 -15.42 -22.79
CA GLN A 83 25.37 -15.56 -23.69
C GLN A 83 25.67 -14.25 -24.44
N ALA A 84 24.62 -13.47 -24.72
CA ALA A 84 24.70 -12.16 -25.36
C ALA A 84 23.46 -11.34 -24.98
N VAL A 85 23.61 -10.02 -24.93
CA VAL A 85 22.51 -9.08 -24.77
C VAL A 85 22.62 -8.01 -25.85
N ARG A 86 21.50 -7.63 -26.42
CA ARG A 86 21.35 -6.50 -27.34
C ARG A 86 20.29 -5.56 -26.80
N ILE A 87 20.38 -4.30 -27.19
CA ILE A 87 19.32 -3.35 -26.93
C ILE A 87 18.70 -2.85 -28.22
N LYS A 88 17.39 -2.75 -28.28
CA LYS A 88 16.64 -2.20 -29.38
C LYS A 88 15.60 -1.21 -28.92
N GLY A 89 15.31 -0.23 -29.76
CA GLY A 89 14.36 0.83 -29.43
C GLY A 89 14.23 1.84 -30.56
N ASP A 90 13.57 2.95 -30.28
CA ASP A 90 13.32 4.02 -31.27
C ASP A 90 14.61 4.58 -31.86
N PHE A 91 15.69 4.61 -31.07
CA PHE A 91 17.03 5.11 -31.49
C PHE A 91 17.74 4.24 -32.52
N ASN A 92 17.30 3.02 -32.77
CA ASN A 92 17.91 2.10 -33.78
C ASN A 92 16.87 1.39 -34.63
N ASN A 93 15.68 1.97 -34.80
CA ASN A 93 14.58 1.39 -35.59
C ASN A 93 14.22 -0.03 -35.13
N TRP A 94 14.37 -0.34 -33.88
CA TRP A 94 14.08 -1.64 -33.24
C TRP A 94 14.94 -2.80 -33.80
N ASP A 95 16.12 -2.49 -34.34
CA ASP A 95 17.11 -3.48 -34.79
C ASP A 95 18.27 -3.55 -33.75
N GLY A 96 18.28 -4.58 -32.93
CA GLY A 96 19.31 -4.80 -31.91
C GLY A 96 20.67 -5.23 -32.45
N LEU A 97 20.80 -5.56 -33.75
CA LEU A 97 22.05 -6.05 -34.35
C LEU A 97 23.19 -5.01 -34.25
N THR A 98 22.84 -3.73 -34.30
CA THR A 98 23.80 -2.63 -34.27
C THR A 98 24.25 -2.25 -32.85
N HIS A 99 23.57 -2.76 -31.80
CA HIS A 99 23.81 -2.37 -30.39
C HIS A 99 23.93 -3.59 -29.49
N ALA A 100 24.95 -4.40 -29.75
CA ALA A 100 25.32 -5.49 -28.80
C ALA A 100 25.93 -4.90 -27.54
N MET A 101 25.38 -5.26 -26.38
CA MET A 101 25.87 -4.78 -25.08
C MET A 101 27.14 -5.53 -24.66
N ARG A 102 28.02 -4.86 -23.94
CA ARG A 102 29.22 -5.46 -23.39
C ARG A 102 28.96 -6.06 -22.01
N SER A 103 29.53 -7.21 -21.75
CA SER A 103 29.54 -7.83 -20.42
C SER A 103 30.57 -7.12 -19.51
N LEU A 104 30.16 -6.80 -18.29
CA LEU A 104 31.06 -6.27 -17.26
C LEU A 104 31.67 -7.38 -16.41
N GLY A 105 32.21 -8.39 -17.09
CA GLY A 105 32.93 -9.50 -16.47
C GLY A 105 32.04 -10.44 -15.66
N THR A 106 32.49 -10.82 -14.46
CA THR A 106 31.78 -11.77 -13.60
C THR A 106 30.57 -11.21 -12.86
N SER A 107 30.27 -9.92 -13.04
CA SER A 107 29.14 -9.27 -12.38
C SER A 107 27.77 -9.74 -12.91
N GLY A 108 27.73 -10.32 -14.10
CA GLY A 108 26.49 -10.64 -14.78
C GLY A 108 25.76 -9.41 -15.33
N ILE A 109 26.36 -8.22 -15.26
CA ILE A 109 25.78 -6.99 -15.79
C ILE A 109 26.22 -6.82 -17.24
N TRP A 110 25.26 -6.43 -18.07
CA TRP A 110 25.47 -6.02 -19.46
C TRP A 110 25.17 -4.53 -19.59
N GLU A 111 26.00 -3.81 -20.36
CA GLU A 111 25.92 -2.35 -20.41
C GLU A 111 26.29 -1.82 -21.80
N LEU A 112 25.67 -0.71 -22.21
CA LEU A 112 26.09 0.09 -23.38
C LEU A 112 25.55 1.52 -23.25
N PHE A 113 26.42 2.51 -23.51
CA PHE A 113 25.98 3.89 -23.71
C PHE A 113 25.61 4.10 -25.18
N ILE A 114 24.43 4.67 -25.44
CA ILE A 114 23.94 4.96 -26.79
C ILE A 114 23.83 6.46 -26.99
N PRO A 115 24.77 7.07 -27.76
CA PRO A 115 24.69 8.47 -28.13
C PRO A 115 23.41 8.76 -28.94
N GLY A 116 22.75 9.87 -28.63
CA GLY A 116 21.56 10.30 -29.36
C GLY A 116 20.25 9.68 -28.87
N ALA A 117 20.28 8.61 -28.08
CA ALA A 117 19.10 8.14 -27.36
C ALA A 117 18.65 9.18 -26.33
N SER A 118 17.36 9.35 -26.10
CA SER A 118 16.79 10.46 -25.36
C SER A 118 15.57 10.07 -24.53
N ALA A 119 15.15 10.99 -23.66
CA ALA A 119 13.89 10.85 -22.92
C ALA A 119 12.71 10.67 -23.88
N GLY A 120 11.85 9.73 -23.56
CA GLY A 120 10.68 9.36 -24.39
C GLY A 120 10.91 8.17 -25.29
N ASP A 121 12.15 7.82 -25.63
CA ASP A 121 12.44 6.64 -26.45
C ASP A 121 11.94 5.36 -25.78
N CYS A 122 11.26 4.52 -26.55
CA CYS A 122 10.85 3.19 -26.13
C CYS A 122 11.95 2.18 -26.47
N TYR A 123 12.14 1.19 -25.59
CA TYR A 123 13.19 0.18 -25.77
C TYR A 123 12.84 -1.15 -25.13
N LYS A 124 13.58 -2.19 -25.53
CA LYS A 124 13.63 -3.53 -24.92
C LYS A 124 15.03 -4.11 -24.99
N PHE A 125 15.31 -5.04 -24.10
CA PHE A 125 16.47 -5.91 -24.21
C PHE A 125 16.15 -7.14 -25.03
N GLU A 126 17.08 -7.59 -25.88
CA GLU A 126 17.09 -8.92 -26.48
C GLU A 126 18.18 -9.74 -25.79
N ILE A 127 17.81 -10.84 -25.17
CA ILE A 127 18.70 -11.66 -24.36
C ILE A 127 18.81 -13.06 -24.97
N LEU A 128 20.04 -13.47 -25.30
CA LEU A 128 20.35 -14.83 -25.75
C LEU A 128 20.61 -15.71 -24.53
N GLY A 129 19.69 -16.62 -24.25
CA GLY A 129 19.84 -17.57 -23.17
C GLY A 129 20.83 -18.72 -23.48
N LYS A 130 21.21 -19.49 -22.47
CA LYS A 130 22.06 -20.69 -22.62
C LYS A 130 21.46 -21.75 -23.56
N ASP A 131 20.15 -21.75 -23.71
CA ASP A 131 19.40 -22.62 -24.62
C ASP A 131 19.49 -22.20 -26.11
N GLY A 132 20.19 -21.11 -26.40
CA GLY A 132 20.40 -20.60 -27.74
C GLY A 132 19.23 -19.80 -28.30
N HIS A 133 18.21 -19.47 -27.51
CA HIS A 133 17.06 -18.68 -27.93
C HIS A 133 17.16 -17.22 -27.51
N TRP A 134 16.84 -16.32 -28.46
CA TRP A 134 16.68 -14.89 -28.15
C TRP A 134 15.31 -14.62 -27.56
N ARG A 135 15.29 -13.75 -26.53
CA ARG A 135 14.07 -13.31 -25.83
C ARG A 135 14.02 -11.81 -25.77
N GLU A 136 12.85 -11.25 -26.05
CA GLU A 136 12.60 -9.83 -25.81
C GLU A 136 12.13 -9.61 -24.39
N LYS A 137 12.80 -8.72 -23.65
CA LYS A 137 12.52 -8.42 -22.26
C LYS A 137 12.35 -6.92 -22.04
N ALA A 138 11.29 -6.54 -21.29
CA ALA A 138 11.21 -5.22 -20.71
C ALA A 138 12.32 -5.04 -19.67
N ASP A 139 12.71 -3.80 -19.43
CA ASP A 139 13.71 -3.48 -18.42
C ASP A 139 13.11 -3.62 -17.00
N PRO A 140 13.67 -4.47 -16.14
CA PRO A 140 13.22 -4.60 -14.76
C PRO A 140 13.31 -3.30 -13.94
N MET A 141 14.19 -2.38 -14.36
CA MET A 141 14.46 -1.12 -13.67
C MET A 141 13.81 0.09 -14.36
N ALA A 142 12.92 -0.13 -15.36
CA ALA A 142 12.30 0.96 -16.10
C ALA A 142 11.51 1.90 -15.20
N TYR A 143 11.71 3.20 -15.36
CA TYR A 143 10.97 4.25 -14.63
C TYR A 143 9.63 4.60 -15.27
N GLY A 144 9.38 4.12 -16.49
CA GLY A 144 8.15 4.28 -17.22
C GLY A 144 8.03 3.25 -18.33
N THR A 145 6.82 3.07 -18.83
CA THR A 145 6.48 2.07 -19.82
C THR A 145 5.57 2.64 -20.90
N GLU A 146 5.39 1.92 -21.98
CA GLU A 146 4.26 2.13 -22.87
C GLU A 146 2.95 1.78 -22.16
N VAL A 147 1.84 2.33 -22.67
CA VAL A 147 0.50 1.96 -22.16
C VAL A 147 0.15 0.54 -22.62
N PRO A 148 -0.25 -0.35 -21.69
CA PRO A 148 -0.70 -1.68 -22.06
C PRO A 148 -1.84 -1.65 -23.13
N PRO A 149 -1.87 -2.57 -24.12
CA PRO A 149 -1.14 -3.85 -24.15
C PRO A 149 0.28 -3.78 -24.69
N LEU A 150 0.81 -2.61 -25.02
CA LEU A 150 2.21 -2.45 -25.40
C LEU A 150 3.10 -2.76 -24.18
N THR A 151 4.34 -3.22 -24.44
CA THR A 151 5.22 -3.79 -23.42
C THR A 151 6.63 -3.22 -23.41
N GLY A 152 6.87 -2.13 -24.13
CA GLY A 152 8.15 -1.44 -24.17
C GLY A 152 8.41 -0.67 -22.88
N SER A 153 9.65 -0.65 -22.45
CA SER A 153 10.16 0.26 -21.43
C SER A 153 10.40 1.63 -22.04
N LYS A 154 10.31 2.69 -21.24
CA LYS A 154 10.51 4.08 -21.68
C LYS A 154 11.66 4.73 -20.95
N VAL A 155 12.50 5.46 -21.68
CA VAL A 155 13.50 6.33 -21.07
C VAL A 155 12.79 7.53 -20.45
N ILE A 156 12.94 7.71 -19.16
CA ILE A 156 12.32 8.80 -18.40
C ILE A 156 13.40 9.74 -17.87
N GLU A 157 13.21 11.03 -18.10
CA GLU A 157 13.93 12.10 -17.39
C GLU A 157 12.91 12.87 -16.54
N SER A 158 13.01 12.70 -15.22
CA SER A 158 12.15 13.47 -14.33
C SER A 158 12.67 14.91 -14.22
N THR A 159 11.75 15.85 -14.37
CA THR A 159 11.99 17.28 -14.09
C THR A 159 11.16 17.79 -12.92
N TYR A 160 10.45 16.89 -12.25
CA TYR A 160 9.57 17.24 -11.14
C TYR A 160 10.38 17.66 -9.91
N GLN A 161 9.94 18.73 -9.28
CA GLN A 161 10.49 19.20 -8.01
C GLN A 161 9.36 19.23 -6.99
N PHE A 162 9.49 18.41 -5.94
CA PHE A 162 8.53 18.40 -4.85
C PHE A 162 8.49 19.71 -4.09
N SER A 163 7.31 20.10 -3.64
CA SER A 163 7.05 21.26 -2.80
C SER A 163 6.63 20.90 -1.37
N ASP A 164 6.72 19.63 -1.01
CA ASP A 164 6.26 19.01 0.23
C ASP A 164 7.30 18.97 1.36
N GLN A 165 8.35 19.76 1.31
CA GLN A 165 9.44 19.76 2.29
C GLN A 165 8.93 19.85 3.74
N LYS A 166 7.93 20.70 3.98
CA LYS A 166 7.32 20.84 5.32
C LYS A 166 6.68 19.51 5.79
N TRP A 167 6.03 18.78 4.90
CA TRP A 167 5.44 17.47 5.19
C TRP A 167 6.53 16.46 5.56
N MET A 168 7.59 16.38 4.75
CA MET A 168 8.69 15.45 4.97
C MET A 168 9.41 15.70 6.31
N GLU A 169 9.61 16.96 6.70
CA GLU A 169 10.18 17.33 7.99
C GLU A 169 9.26 16.93 9.15
N GLN A 170 7.95 17.12 9.03
CA GLN A 170 6.97 16.72 10.03
C GLN A 170 6.84 15.20 10.12
N ARG A 171 6.84 14.50 8.98
CA ARG A 171 6.82 13.04 8.92
C ARG A 171 7.98 12.44 9.70
N ALA A 172 9.20 12.94 9.48
CA ALA A 172 10.40 12.42 10.14
C ALA A 172 10.36 12.53 11.69
N GLN A 173 9.49 13.39 12.23
CA GLN A 173 9.31 13.58 13.68
C GLN A 173 8.07 12.88 14.24
N ARG A 174 7.21 12.32 13.36
CA ARG A 174 5.96 11.68 13.74
C ARG A 174 6.19 10.23 14.12
N ASP A 175 5.52 9.78 15.17
CA ASP A 175 5.35 8.37 15.46
C ASP A 175 3.97 7.91 14.95
N PRO A 176 3.90 7.06 13.91
CA PRO A 176 2.63 6.55 13.37
C PRO A 176 1.79 5.81 14.40
N HIS A 177 2.41 5.14 15.39
CA HIS A 177 1.70 4.40 16.42
C HIS A 177 0.86 5.31 17.33
N ASN A 178 1.36 6.50 17.65
CA ASN A 178 0.73 7.44 18.56
C ASN A 178 0.01 8.59 17.86
N SER A 179 -0.06 8.54 16.53
CA SER A 179 -0.73 9.54 15.68
C SER A 179 -2.04 9.00 15.12
N PRO A 180 -3.01 9.88 14.82
CA PRO A 180 -4.21 9.44 14.14
C PRO A 180 -3.88 8.94 12.73
N MET A 181 -4.42 7.78 12.37
CA MET A 181 -4.34 7.20 11.01
C MET A 181 -5.70 6.64 10.64
N SER A 182 -6.38 7.33 9.72
CA SER A 182 -7.54 6.82 9.00
C SER A 182 -7.22 6.87 7.51
N ALA A 183 -7.16 5.70 6.89
CA ALA A 183 -6.79 5.53 5.49
C ALA A 183 -8.02 5.34 4.62
N TYR A 184 -8.01 6.00 3.48
CA TYR A 184 -8.97 5.83 2.40
C TYR A 184 -8.32 5.02 1.29
N GLU A 185 -8.66 3.73 1.16
CA GLU A 185 -8.11 2.85 0.15
C GLU A 185 -8.76 3.11 -1.20
N VAL A 186 -7.95 3.29 -2.25
CA VAL A 186 -8.40 3.76 -3.56
C VAL A 186 -7.80 2.94 -4.69
N HIS A 187 -8.66 2.43 -5.58
CA HIS A 187 -8.28 2.00 -6.91
C HIS A 187 -8.43 3.17 -7.88
N LEU A 188 -7.30 3.71 -8.37
CA LEU A 188 -7.28 4.94 -9.15
C LEU A 188 -8.16 4.89 -10.40
N GLY A 189 -8.16 3.73 -11.10
CA GLY A 189 -8.87 3.56 -12.36
C GLY A 189 -10.40 3.53 -12.25
N SER A 190 -10.95 3.24 -11.07
CA SER A 190 -12.40 3.10 -10.85
C SER A 190 -12.99 4.00 -9.78
N TRP A 191 -12.19 4.84 -9.12
CA TRP A 191 -12.73 5.88 -8.24
C TRP A 191 -13.64 6.84 -9.01
N ARG A 192 -13.14 7.34 -10.14
CA ARG A 192 -13.92 7.98 -11.23
C ARG A 192 -13.27 7.59 -12.55
N LEU A 193 -14.06 7.13 -13.51
CA LEU A 193 -13.55 6.66 -14.78
C LEU A 193 -12.94 7.81 -15.61
N GLY A 194 -11.86 7.52 -16.31
CA GLY A 194 -11.26 8.41 -17.30
C GLY A 194 -10.38 9.53 -16.74
N LEU A 195 -10.06 9.51 -15.44
CA LEU A 195 -9.14 10.48 -14.84
C LEU A 195 -7.68 10.02 -14.98
N GLY A 196 -6.79 10.96 -15.30
CA GLY A 196 -5.35 10.79 -15.17
C GLY A 196 -4.86 11.27 -13.80
N TYR A 197 -3.52 11.15 -13.55
CA TYR A 197 -2.93 11.56 -12.28
C TYR A 197 -3.18 13.04 -11.94
N ARG A 198 -3.23 13.94 -12.95
CA ARG A 198 -3.48 15.38 -12.72
C ARG A 198 -4.89 15.65 -12.26
N GLU A 199 -5.88 15.06 -12.93
CA GLU A 199 -7.29 15.22 -12.57
C GLU A 199 -7.57 14.55 -11.21
N LEU A 200 -6.89 13.43 -10.91
CA LEU A 200 -6.94 12.80 -9.59
C LEU A 200 -6.35 13.72 -8.52
N ALA A 201 -5.23 14.41 -8.80
CA ALA A 201 -4.64 15.39 -7.87
C ALA A 201 -5.61 16.53 -7.54
N GLU A 202 -6.46 16.94 -8.47
CA GLU A 202 -7.47 17.97 -8.22
C GLU A 202 -8.67 17.40 -7.44
N GLN A 203 -9.28 16.32 -7.95
CA GLN A 203 -10.58 15.84 -7.47
C GLN A 203 -10.48 14.95 -6.24
N LEU A 204 -9.52 14.00 -6.21
CA LEU A 204 -9.36 13.07 -5.10
C LEU A 204 -8.84 13.80 -3.86
N VAL A 205 -7.87 14.71 -4.02
CA VAL A 205 -7.32 15.46 -2.89
C VAL A 205 -8.39 16.31 -2.23
N GLU A 206 -9.18 17.06 -3.01
CA GLU A 206 -10.29 17.85 -2.48
C GLU A 206 -11.30 16.96 -1.70
N TYR A 207 -11.64 15.82 -2.28
CA TYR A 207 -12.60 14.89 -1.67
C TYR A 207 -12.09 14.28 -0.37
N VAL A 208 -10.88 13.77 -0.36
CA VAL A 208 -10.26 13.13 0.83
C VAL A 208 -10.05 14.16 1.94
N GLN A 209 -9.62 15.38 1.59
CA GLN A 209 -9.49 16.49 2.53
C GLN A 209 -10.83 16.87 3.13
N TRP A 210 -11.89 16.96 2.30
CA TRP A 210 -13.24 17.23 2.77
C TRP A 210 -13.78 16.14 3.70
N GLN A 211 -13.49 14.86 3.40
CA GLN A 211 -13.84 13.72 4.25
C GLN A 211 -13.03 13.66 5.55
N GLY A 212 -11.90 14.33 5.59
CA GLY A 212 -11.03 14.41 6.77
C GLY A 212 -10.17 13.17 7.03
N PHE A 213 -9.98 12.29 6.06
CA PHE A 213 -9.01 11.21 6.17
C PHE A 213 -7.59 11.74 6.35
N THR A 214 -6.77 11.01 7.07
CA THR A 214 -5.37 11.38 7.31
C THR A 214 -4.42 10.80 6.27
N HIS A 215 -4.80 9.71 5.63
CA HIS A 215 -4.01 9.01 4.61
C HIS A 215 -4.89 8.53 3.45
N VAL A 216 -4.28 8.39 2.29
CA VAL A 216 -4.79 7.61 1.18
C VAL A 216 -3.93 6.36 1.05
N GLU A 217 -4.53 5.20 0.85
CA GLU A 217 -3.83 3.98 0.45
C GLU A 217 -4.18 3.65 -0.99
N PHE A 218 -3.18 3.73 -1.88
CA PHE A 218 -3.38 3.35 -3.28
C PHE A 218 -3.20 1.84 -3.45
N MET A 219 -4.19 1.16 -4.00
CA MET A 219 -4.01 -0.17 -4.55
C MET A 219 -2.83 -0.15 -5.53
N PRO A 220 -2.21 -1.31 -5.87
CA PRO A 220 -0.92 -1.32 -6.56
C PRO A 220 -0.90 -0.44 -7.81
N VAL A 221 0.00 0.56 -7.82
CA VAL A 221 0.19 1.48 -8.97
C VAL A 221 1.39 1.09 -9.83
N ALA A 222 2.19 0.10 -9.44
CA ALA A 222 3.26 -0.40 -10.28
C ALA A 222 2.69 -0.97 -11.59
N GLU A 223 3.42 -0.82 -12.70
CA GLU A 223 2.89 -1.21 -14.02
C GLU A 223 2.60 -2.70 -14.11
N HIS A 224 1.46 -3.01 -14.70
CA HIS A 224 0.93 -4.37 -14.86
C HIS A 224 0.17 -4.49 -16.20
N PRO A 225 0.20 -5.65 -16.88
CA PRO A 225 -0.41 -5.78 -18.21
C PRO A 225 -1.93 -5.93 -18.14
N PHE A 226 -2.43 -6.61 -17.11
CA PHE A 226 -3.83 -7.01 -17.00
C PHE A 226 -4.59 -6.16 -15.94
N GLY A 227 -5.48 -5.29 -16.37
CA GLY A 227 -6.26 -4.42 -15.50
C GLY A 227 -7.12 -5.17 -14.48
N GLY A 228 -7.64 -6.36 -14.85
CA GLY A 228 -8.40 -7.21 -13.93
C GLY A 228 -7.58 -7.85 -12.80
N SER A 229 -6.26 -7.67 -12.79
CA SER A 229 -5.42 -8.01 -11.63
C SER A 229 -5.39 -6.91 -10.57
N TRP A 230 -6.01 -5.75 -10.83
CA TRP A 230 -6.03 -4.56 -9.96
C TRP A 230 -4.64 -4.04 -9.59
N GLY A 231 -3.62 -4.44 -10.35
CA GLY A 231 -2.22 -4.12 -10.09
C GLY A 231 -1.44 -5.19 -9.32
N TYR A 232 -2.05 -6.28 -8.88
CA TYR A 232 -1.35 -7.35 -8.14
C TYR A 232 -0.49 -8.28 -9.00
N GLN A 233 -0.51 -8.14 -10.33
CA GLN A 233 0.36 -8.87 -11.26
C GLN A 233 1.39 -7.92 -11.90
N VAL A 234 2.35 -7.47 -11.09
CA VAL A 234 3.33 -6.45 -11.46
C VAL A 234 4.34 -6.97 -12.48
N THR A 235 4.57 -6.20 -13.54
CA THR A 235 5.60 -6.49 -14.55
C THR A 235 6.74 -5.47 -14.57
N SER A 236 6.51 -4.23 -14.07
CA SER A 236 7.55 -3.21 -14.00
C SER A 236 7.49 -2.54 -12.61
N TYR A 237 8.38 -2.97 -11.73
CA TYR A 237 8.36 -2.61 -10.31
C TYR A 237 8.73 -1.16 -10.00
N PHE A 238 9.50 -0.50 -10.89
CA PHE A 238 9.98 0.88 -10.72
C PHE A 238 9.18 1.91 -11.53
N ALA A 239 8.14 1.49 -12.25
CA ALA A 239 7.31 2.37 -13.06
C ALA A 239 5.91 2.48 -12.48
N PRO A 240 5.39 3.68 -12.16
CA PRO A 240 3.97 3.86 -11.97
C PRO A 240 3.24 3.59 -13.28
N THR A 241 2.05 3.00 -13.20
CA THR A 241 1.30 2.62 -14.41
C THR A 241 1.08 3.81 -15.34
N SER A 242 1.41 3.62 -16.59
CA SER A 242 1.28 4.62 -17.66
C SER A 242 -0.19 4.90 -18.06
N ARG A 243 -1.14 4.10 -17.56
CA ARG A 243 -2.58 4.28 -17.83
C ARG A 243 -3.11 5.64 -17.43
N PHE A 244 -2.51 6.25 -16.39
CA PHE A 244 -2.98 7.50 -15.80
C PHE A 244 -2.08 8.70 -16.11
N GLY A 245 -0.98 8.49 -16.89
CA GLY A 245 -0.11 9.58 -17.30
C GLY A 245 1.39 9.32 -17.05
N HIS A 246 2.15 10.40 -17.08
CA HIS A 246 3.60 10.38 -16.91
C HIS A 246 3.99 10.17 -15.44
N PRO A 247 5.14 9.54 -15.13
CA PRO A 247 5.63 9.37 -13.76
C PRO A 247 5.70 10.68 -12.92
N ASP A 248 6.04 11.81 -13.55
CA ASP A 248 6.05 13.11 -12.88
C ASP A 248 4.64 13.59 -12.49
N GLU A 249 3.60 13.11 -13.18
CA GLU A 249 2.22 13.42 -12.80
C GLU A 249 1.77 12.62 -11.57
N PHE A 250 2.32 11.40 -11.39
CA PHE A 250 2.14 10.68 -10.13
C PHE A 250 2.87 11.35 -8.97
N ARG A 251 4.10 11.87 -9.20
CA ARG A 251 4.78 12.73 -8.21
C ARG A 251 3.94 13.93 -7.82
N HIS A 252 3.32 14.58 -8.81
CA HIS A 252 2.42 15.71 -8.57
C HIS A 252 1.20 15.31 -7.71
N LEU A 253 0.57 14.15 -7.95
CA LEU A 253 -0.53 13.67 -7.12
C LEU A 253 -0.10 13.48 -5.66
N VAL A 254 1.06 12.87 -5.42
CA VAL A 254 1.61 12.69 -4.06
C VAL A 254 1.90 14.04 -3.40
N ASP A 255 2.54 14.97 -4.12
CA ASP A 255 2.86 16.30 -3.63
C ASP A 255 1.61 17.10 -3.22
N GLU A 256 0.53 17.04 -4.03
CA GLU A 256 -0.73 17.70 -3.70
C GLU A 256 -1.43 17.08 -2.47
N LEU A 257 -1.36 15.76 -2.29
CA LEU A 257 -1.82 15.08 -1.07
C LEU A 257 -1.05 15.58 0.16
N HIS A 258 0.28 15.65 0.09
CA HIS A 258 1.13 16.17 1.16
C HIS A 258 0.83 17.63 1.48
N ARG A 259 0.63 18.47 0.48
CA ARG A 259 0.24 19.88 0.65
C ARG A 259 -1.13 20.01 1.33
N ALA A 260 -2.03 19.08 1.08
CA ALA A 260 -3.33 19.01 1.77
C ALA A 260 -3.24 18.42 3.19
N GLY A 261 -2.06 17.97 3.63
CA GLY A 261 -1.84 17.37 4.95
C GLY A 261 -2.25 15.89 5.01
N ILE A 262 -2.25 15.19 3.87
CA ILE A 262 -2.68 13.79 3.70
C ILE A 262 -1.46 12.95 3.36
N GLY A 263 -1.20 11.90 4.13
CA GLY A 263 -0.15 10.92 3.86
C GLY A 263 -0.56 9.92 2.77
N VAL A 264 0.44 9.30 2.14
CA VAL A 264 0.25 8.35 1.05
C VAL A 264 0.85 7.00 1.41
N ILE A 265 0.02 5.97 1.43
CA ILE A 265 0.41 4.57 1.56
C ILE A 265 0.29 3.93 0.18
N LEU A 266 1.26 3.11 -0.19
CA LEU A 266 1.24 2.36 -1.44
C LEU A 266 1.13 0.87 -1.15
N ASP A 267 0.22 0.20 -1.84
CA ASP A 267 0.15 -1.26 -1.83
C ASP A 267 1.29 -1.82 -2.69
N TRP A 268 2.18 -2.60 -2.07
CA TRP A 268 3.42 -3.11 -2.64
C TRP A 268 3.41 -4.63 -2.66
N VAL A 269 3.75 -5.21 -3.82
CA VAL A 269 3.60 -6.65 -4.10
C VAL A 269 4.96 -7.35 -4.24
N PRO A 270 5.73 -7.59 -3.17
CA PRO A 270 7.01 -8.29 -3.25
C PRO A 270 6.88 -9.82 -3.16
N ALA A 271 5.67 -10.35 -3.03
CA ALA A 271 5.44 -11.78 -2.84
C ALA A 271 5.58 -12.58 -4.13
N HIS A 272 5.13 -12.02 -5.25
CA HIS A 272 5.04 -12.75 -6.50
C HIS A 272 4.98 -11.82 -7.72
N PHE A 273 5.11 -12.40 -8.92
CA PHE A 273 4.96 -11.72 -10.21
C PHE A 273 4.37 -12.67 -11.27
N PRO A 274 3.75 -12.15 -12.35
CA PRO A 274 3.10 -12.98 -13.37
C PRO A 274 4.12 -13.68 -14.27
N LYS A 275 3.65 -14.69 -15.02
CA LYS A 275 4.46 -15.50 -15.95
C LYS A 275 4.63 -14.87 -17.33
N ASP A 276 4.33 -13.59 -17.49
CA ASP A 276 4.44 -12.87 -18.77
C ASP A 276 5.87 -12.93 -19.31
N GLU A 277 6.03 -13.47 -20.52
CA GLU A 277 7.34 -13.75 -21.11
C GLU A 277 8.20 -12.49 -21.32
N PHE A 278 7.56 -11.34 -21.53
CA PHE A 278 8.27 -10.08 -21.74
C PHE A 278 8.82 -9.46 -20.44
N ALA A 279 8.40 -9.96 -19.27
CA ALA A 279 8.75 -9.43 -17.94
C ALA A 279 9.81 -10.31 -17.24
N LEU A 280 9.69 -10.46 -15.92
CA LEU A 280 10.72 -11.10 -15.09
C LEU A 280 10.85 -12.62 -15.26
N ALA A 281 9.77 -13.31 -15.67
CA ALA A 281 9.75 -14.77 -15.77
C ALA A 281 10.86 -15.30 -16.67
N LYS A 282 11.72 -16.17 -16.16
CA LYS A 282 12.89 -16.75 -16.86
C LYS A 282 13.68 -15.69 -17.62
N PHE A 283 14.02 -14.61 -16.93
CA PHE A 283 14.47 -13.36 -17.52
C PHE A 283 15.63 -13.52 -18.51
N ASP A 284 16.64 -14.29 -18.17
CA ASP A 284 17.80 -14.57 -19.04
C ASP A 284 17.79 -16.00 -19.61
N GLY A 285 16.61 -16.62 -19.65
CA GLY A 285 16.38 -17.98 -20.15
C GLY A 285 16.36 -19.05 -19.07
N GLU A 286 16.78 -18.71 -17.85
CA GLU A 286 16.71 -19.56 -16.66
C GLU A 286 15.87 -18.87 -15.56
N ALA A 287 15.54 -19.59 -14.48
CA ALA A 287 14.91 -19.00 -13.30
C ALA A 287 15.94 -18.04 -12.65
N LEU A 288 15.69 -16.74 -12.77
CA LEU A 288 16.58 -15.70 -12.29
C LEU A 288 16.00 -14.95 -11.10
N TYR A 289 14.82 -14.36 -11.24
CA TYR A 289 14.10 -13.69 -10.16
C TYR A 289 13.27 -14.66 -9.34
N GLU A 290 12.77 -15.72 -9.95
CA GLU A 290 12.03 -16.80 -9.32
C GLU A 290 12.94 -17.96 -8.89
N HIS A 291 12.46 -18.77 -7.96
CA HIS A 291 13.14 -20.01 -7.56
C HIS A 291 12.98 -21.10 -8.64
N ALA A 292 14.04 -21.84 -8.92
CA ALA A 292 14.05 -22.86 -9.98
C ALA A 292 13.18 -24.10 -9.68
N ASP A 293 13.00 -24.47 -8.41
CA ASP A 293 12.09 -25.55 -8.01
C ASP A 293 10.66 -25.01 -7.96
N PRO A 294 9.72 -25.52 -8.78
CA PRO A 294 8.33 -25.05 -8.79
C PRO A 294 7.61 -25.17 -7.45
N LEU A 295 8.04 -26.10 -6.59
CA LEU A 295 7.48 -26.23 -5.24
C LEU A 295 7.87 -25.06 -4.31
N LEU A 296 8.86 -24.26 -4.70
CA LEU A 296 9.28 -23.05 -3.99
C LEU A 296 9.04 -21.79 -4.82
N GLY A 297 8.96 -21.92 -6.16
CA GLY A 297 8.96 -20.84 -7.13
C GLY A 297 7.61 -20.52 -7.77
N GLU A 298 6.53 -21.26 -7.47
CA GLU A 298 5.22 -21.02 -8.08
C GLU A 298 4.10 -21.03 -7.03
N HIS A 299 3.13 -20.11 -7.16
CA HIS A 299 1.87 -20.13 -6.45
C HIS A 299 0.83 -20.94 -7.24
N PRO A 300 0.31 -22.07 -6.72
CA PRO A 300 -0.66 -22.88 -7.45
C PRO A 300 -1.99 -22.15 -7.66
N ASP A 301 -2.44 -21.36 -6.66
CA ASP A 301 -3.74 -20.70 -6.68
C ASP A 301 -3.79 -19.51 -7.64
N TRP A 302 -2.70 -18.72 -7.69
CA TRP A 302 -2.65 -17.47 -8.47
C TRP A 302 -2.01 -17.64 -9.84
N GLY A 303 -1.34 -18.78 -10.08
CA GLY A 303 -0.59 -19.04 -11.31
C GLY A 303 0.62 -18.14 -11.51
N THR A 304 1.09 -17.50 -10.44
CA THR A 304 2.22 -16.57 -10.43
C THR A 304 3.53 -17.23 -9.98
N LEU A 305 4.66 -16.56 -10.19
CA LEU A 305 5.97 -16.99 -9.73
C LEU A 305 6.32 -16.33 -8.41
N ILE A 306 7.07 -17.03 -7.56
CA ILE A 306 7.56 -16.56 -6.25
C ILE A 306 9.01 -16.10 -6.41
N PHE A 307 9.36 -14.93 -5.87
CA PHE A 307 10.72 -14.44 -5.84
C PHE A 307 11.66 -15.39 -5.07
N ASP A 308 12.88 -15.56 -5.58
CA ASP A 308 13.94 -16.27 -4.88
C ASP A 308 14.61 -15.36 -3.82
N TYR A 309 14.01 -15.29 -2.63
CA TYR A 309 14.54 -14.51 -1.52
C TYR A 309 15.91 -15.01 -1.00
N GLY A 310 16.32 -16.21 -1.39
CA GLY A 310 17.64 -16.75 -1.09
C GLY A 310 18.76 -16.10 -1.91
N ARG A 311 18.43 -15.51 -3.07
CA ARG A 311 19.38 -14.84 -3.95
C ARG A 311 19.58 -13.39 -3.54
N SER A 312 20.83 -13.01 -3.22
CA SER A 312 21.14 -11.67 -2.71
C SER A 312 20.76 -10.54 -3.66
N GLU A 313 20.96 -10.74 -4.97
CA GLU A 313 20.62 -9.76 -5.99
C GLU A 313 19.10 -9.55 -6.12
N VAL A 314 18.30 -10.61 -5.93
CA VAL A 314 16.83 -10.54 -5.92
C VAL A 314 16.34 -9.80 -4.68
N ARG A 315 16.89 -10.11 -3.49
CA ARG A 315 16.61 -9.33 -2.28
C ARG A 315 16.97 -7.86 -2.47
N ASN A 316 18.15 -7.58 -3.04
CA ASN A 316 18.59 -6.22 -3.33
C ASN A 316 17.62 -5.49 -4.27
N PHE A 317 17.16 -6.16 -5.33
CA PHE A 317 16.13 -5.62 -6.25
C PHE A 317 14.87 -5.19 -5.49
N LEU A 318 14.36 -6.04 -4.61
CA LEU A 318 13.14 -5.75 -3.84
C LEU A 318 13.36 -4.68 -2.76
N VAL A 319 14.49 -4.73 -2.02
CA VAL A 319 14.81 -3.68 -1.02
C VAL A 319 14.97 -2.33 -1.70
N ALA A 320 15.71 -2.26 -2.81
CA ALA A 320 15.87 -1.03 -3.58
C ALA A 320 14.54 -0.53 -4.14
N ASN A 321 13.64 -1.44 -4.55
CA ASN A 321 12.31 -1.07 -5.02
C ASN A 321 11.46 -0.43 -3.92
N ALA A 322 11.45 -0.98 -2.71
CA ALA A 322 10.79 -0.36 -1.57
C ALA A 322 11.34 1.06 -1.29
N LEU A 323 12.67 1.20 -1.28
CA LEU A 323 13.31 2.49 -1.07
C LEU A 323 13.00 3.48 -2.19
N TYR A 324 12.93 3.03 -3.44
CA TYR A 324 12.59 3.86 -4.59
C TYR A 324 11.21 4.54 -4.41
N TRP A 325 10.19 3.80 -4.00
CA TRP A 325 8.88 4.39 -3.73
C TRP A 325 8.92 5.38 -2.56
N LEU A 326 9.66 5.06 -1.50
CA LEU A 326 9.77 5.91 -0.31
C LEU A 326 10.59 7.19 -0.55
N GLU A 327 11.64 7.13 -1.39
CA GLU A 327 12.59 8.23 -1.59
C GLU A 327 12.29 9.06 -2.86
N GLU A 328 11.98 8.40 -3.99
CA GLU A 328 11.75 9.08 -5.27
C GLU A 328 10.31 9.58 -5.45
N TYR A 329 9.36 8.97 -4.74
CA TYR A 329 7.94 9.37 -4.75
C TYR A 329 7.46 9.91 -3.42
N HIS A 330 8.31 10.00 -2.41
CA HIS A 330 7.99 10.48 -1.06
C HIS A 330 6.86 9.72 -0.35
N ILE A 331 6.59 8.47 -0.73
CA ILE A 331 5.54 7.63 -0.14
C ILE A 331 5.76 7.50 1.37
N ASP A 332 4.68 7.58 2.17
CA ASP A 332 4.72 7.59 3.63
C ASP A 332 4.57 6.21 4.27
N GLY A 333 4.23 5.21 3.48
CA GLY A 333 4.12 3.84 3.96
C GLY A 333 3.92 2.85 2.82
N LEU A 334 4.30 1.60 3.09
CA LEU A 334 4.05 0.48 2.19
C LEU A 334 3.16 -0.55 2.89
N ARG A 335 2.02 -0.87 2.28
CA ARG A 335 1.25 -2.06 2.64
C ARG A 335 1.83 -3.20 1.84
N VAL A 336 2.35 -4.21 2.52
CA VAL A 336 2.99 -5.37 1.92
C VAL A 336 1.95 -6.46 1.73
N ASP A 337 1.68 -6.74 0.45
CA ASP A 337 0.68 -7.71 0.01
C ASP A 337 1.09 -9.14 0.35
N ALA A 338 0.11 -9.97 0.75
CA ALA A 338 0.22 -11.42 0.87
C ALA A 338 1.41 -11.92 1.72
N VAL A 339 1.72 -11.25 2.83
CA VAL A 339 2.86 -11.62 3.69
C VAL A 339 2.76 -13.07 4.17
N ALA A 340 1.56 -13.57 4.47
CA ALA A 340 1.36 -14.98 4.85
C ALA A 340 1.90 -15.96 3.79
N SER A 341 1.73 -15.65 2.51
CA SER A 341 2.25 -16.48 1.40
C SER A 341 3.78 -16.49 1.32
N MET A 342 4.41 -15.44 1.83
CA MET A 342 5.87 -15.34 1.90
C MET A 342 6.44 -16.12 3.09
N LEU A 343 5.73 -16.12 4.23
CA LEU A 343 6.20 -16.72 5.49
C LEU A 343 6.19 -18.24 5.49
N TYR A 344 5.29 -18.86 4.70
CA TYR A 344 5.03 -20.30 4.79
C TYR A 344 5.24 -21.01 3.46
N LEU A 345 6.13 -22.01 3.47
CA LEU A 345 6.47 -22.84 2.31
C LEU A 345 5.32 -23.78 1.89
N ASP A 346 4.39 -24.05 2.78
CA ASP A 346 3.19 -24.86 2.56
C ASP A 346 1.92 -24.03 2.33
N TYR A 347 2.06 -22.72 2.15
CA TYR A 347 0.92 -21.85 1.88
C TYR A 347 0.14 -22.30 0.65
N SER A 348 -1.19 -22.52 0.82
CA SER A 348 -2.10 -23.03 -0.23
C SER A 348 -1.65 -24.31 -0.93
N ARG A 349 -0.89 -25.18 -0.23
CA ARG A 349 -0.37 -26.43 -0.79
C ARG A 349 -0.87 -27.63 -0.01
N GLU A 350 -1.12 -28.73 -0.73
CA GLU A 350 -1.46 -30.00 -0.11
C GLU A 350 -0.22 -30.73 0.43
N GLY A 351 -0.46 -31.71 1.27
CA GLY A 351 0.61 -32.56 1.83
C GLY A 351 1.48 -33.18 0.73
N GLY A 352 2.80 -32.98 0.83
CA GLY A 352 3.78 -33.45 -0.15
C GLY A 352 4.01 -32.51 -1.35
N GLN A 353 3.29 -31.41 -1.47
CA GLN A 353 3.43 -30.43 -2.56
C GLN A 353 4.26 -29.21 -2.16
N TRP A 354 5.08 -29.33 -1.14
CA TRP A 354 5.97 -28.27 -0.66
C TRP A 354 7.31 -28.84 -0.18
N ARG A 355 8.30 -27.96 -0.02
CA ARG A 355 9.63 -28.32 0.50
C ARG A 355 9.83 -27.75 1.90
N PRO A 356 10.26 -28.54 2.88
CA PRO A 356 10.62 -28.04 4.19
C PRO A 356 11.88 -27.17 4.11
N ASN A 357 12.01 -26.22 5.04
CA ASN A 357 13.24 -25.46 5.21
C ASN A 357 14.39 -26.36 5.75
N ARG A 358 15.58 -25.78 5.84
CA ARG A 358 16.81 -26.50 6.31
C ARG A 358 16.70 -27.10 7.71
N HIS A 359 15.70 -26.74 8.50
CA HIS A 359 15.43 -27.27 9.83
C HIS A 359 14.23 -28.24 9.84
N GLY A 360 13.64 -28.52 8.69
CA GLY A 360 12.49 -29.43 8.55
C GLY A 360 11.13 -28.77 8.79
N GLY A 361 11.08 -27.46 9.05
CA GLY A 361 9.86 -26.70 9.26
C GLY A 361 9.26 -26.13 7.97
N ASN A 362 8.07 -25.53 8.11
CA ASN A 362 7.34 -24.91 6.99
C ASN A 362 7.59 -23.40 6.83
N GLN A 363 8.32 -22.77 7.74
CA GLN A 363 8.64 -21.33 7.60
C GLN A 363 9.68 -21.11 6.49
N ASN A 364 9.44 -20.10 5.66
CA ASN A 364 10.38 -19.64 4.64
C ASN A 364 11.40 -18.69 5.29
N LEU A 365 12.55 -19.25 5.69
CA LEU A 365 13.57 -18.51 6.44
C LEU A 365 14.20 -17.39 5.61
N GLU A 366 14.30 -17.57 4.30
CA GLU A 366 14.86 -16.62 3.36
C GLU A 366 13.91 -15.41 3.21
N ALA A 367 12.58 -15.64 3.09
CA ALA A 367 11.58 -14.58 3.06
C ALA A 367 11.49 -13.83 4.40
N ILE A 368 11.57 -14.54 5.53
CA ILE A 368 11.63 -13.91 6.87
C ILE A 368 12.85 -12.98 6.97
N ALA A 369 14.03 -13.43 6.55
CA ALA A 369 15.23 -12.60 6.55
C ALA A 369 15.09 -11.38 5.62
N PHE A 370 14.49 -11.55 4.45
CA PHE A 370 14.17 -10.45 3.53
C PHE A 370 13.22 -9.42 4.16
N LEU A 371 12.12 -9.86 4.78
CA LEU A 371 11.16 -8.96 5.43
C LEU A 371 11.81 -8.16 6.57
N GLN A 372 12.66 -8.80 7.36
CA GLN A 372 13.45 -8.13 8.39
C GLN A 372 14.42 -7.09 7.81
N GLU A 373 15.10 -7.43 6.71
CA GLU A 373 16.04 -6.54 6.03
C GLU A 373 15.33 -5.32 5.44
N VAL A 374 14.24 -5.53 4.70
CA VAL A 374 13.51 -4.41 4.05
C VAL A 374 12.90 -3.48 5.07
N ASN A 375 12.28 -4.00 6.14
CA ASN A 375 11.69 -3.17 7.20
C ASN A 375 12.76 -2.36 7.94
N ALA A 376 13.85 -2.99 8.37
CA ALA A 376 14.94 -2.30 9.05
C ALA A 376 15.58 -1.21 8.17
N THR A 377 15.75 -1.51 6.86
CA THR A 377 16.35 -0.57 5.91
C THR A 377 15.41 0.59 5.62
N ALA A 378 14.11 0.32 5.39
CA ALA A 378 13.10 1.34 5.13
C ALA A 378 12.99 2.34 6.29
N TYR A 379 12.87 1.87 7.53
CA TYR A 379 12.82 2.76 8.71
C TYR A 379 14.10 3.55 8.94
N ARG A 380 15.25 2.99 8.61
CA ARG A 380 16.53 3.70 8.70
C ARG A 380 16.64 4.82 7.67
N ARG A 381 16.17 4.57 6.45
CA ARG A 381 16.29 5.50 5.32
C ARG A 381 15.19 6.54 5.28
N ALA A 382 13.98 6.17 5.65
CA ALA A 382 12.81 7.03 5.59
C ALA A 382 12.10 7.10 6.98
N PRO A 383 12.55 7.97 7.89
CA PRO A 383 11.97 8.08 9.23
C PRO A 383 10.51 8.57 9.18
N GLY A 384 9.69 8.04 10.09
CA GLY A 384 8.28 8.40 10.26
C GLY A 384 7.31 7.71 9.30
N ILE A 385 7.78 6.78 8.47
CA ILE A 385 6.93 5.95 7.60
C ILE A 385 6.20 4.84 8.37
N ALA A 386 5.28 4.17 7.70
CA ALA A 386 4.62 2.96 8.18
C ALA A 386 4.82 1.79 7.22
N MET A 387 5.46 0.70 7.68
CA MET A 387 5.47 -0.58 6.97
C MET A 387 4.32 -1.43 7.52
N ILE A 388 3.37 -1.82 6.67
CA ILE A 388 2.11 -2.44 7.06
C ILE A 388 2.03 -3.84 6.45
N ALA A 389 1.82 -4.87 7.27
CA ALA A 389 1.69 -6.24 6.79
C ALA A 389 0.23 -6.63 6.55
N GLU A 390 -0.08 -7.12 5.37
CA GLU A 390 -1.26 -7.96 5.20
C GLU A 390 -0.88 -9.41 5.57
N GLU A 391 -1.21 -9.78 6.80
CA GLU A 391 -0.86 -11.07 7.36
C GLU A 391 -1.99 -11.58 8.26
N SER A 392 -2.58 -12.72 7.91
CA SER A 392 -3.78 -13.29 8.54
C SER A 392 -3.52 -14.48 9.46
N THR A 393 -2.26 -14.94 9.53
CA THR A 393 -1.92 -16.15 10.33
C THR A 393 -1.56 -15.80 11.78
N ALA A 394 -1.30 -16.84 12.56
CA ALA A 394 -0.81 -16.71 13.93
C ALA A 394 0.72 -16.60 14.02
N PHE A 395 1.40 -16.06 12.98
CA PHE A 395 2.84 -15.82 13.04
C PHE A 395 3.16 -14.82 14.15
N ASP A 396 4.05 -15.20 15.08
CA ASP A 396 4.37 -14.41 16.26
C ASP A 396 5.32 -13.25 15.93
N GLY A 397 5.00 -12.04 16.36
CA GLY A 397 5.88 -10.89 16.31
C GLY A 397 6.00 -10.26 14.92
N VAL A 398 4.93 -10.19 14.14
CA VAL A 398 4.91 -9.46 12.86
C VAL A 398 5.31 -8.00 13.07
N THR A 399 4.75 -7.34 14.10
CA THR A 399 5.06 -5.93 14.41
C THR A 399 6.13 -5.77 15.51
N ARG A 400 6.70 -6.86 16.01
CA ARG A 400 7.80 -6.81 16.95
C ARG A 400 9.08 -6.32 16.24
N PRO A 401 9.91 -5.47 16.87
CA PRO A 401 11.16 -5.01 16.27
C PRO A 401 12.10 -6.16 15.87
N THR A 402 12.85 -5.98 14.79
CA THR A 402 13.82 -6.99 14.29
C THR A 402 14.90 -7.30 15.33
N SER A 403 15.31 -6.30 16.12
CA SER A 403 16.26 -6.47 17.24
C SER A 403 15.77 -7.43 18.32
N SER A 404 14.46 -7.68 18.39
CA SER A 404 13.82 -8.61 19.32
C SER A 404 13.30 -9.89 18.64
N GLY A 405 13.77 -10.15 17.41
CA GLY A 405 13.44 -11.34 16.63
C GLY A 405 12.11 -11.28 15.86
N GLY A 406 11.46 -10.13 15.82
CA GLY A 406 10.24 -9.92 15.03
C GLY A 406 10.53 -9.61 13.56
N LEU A 407 9.47 -9.42 12.75
CA LEU A 407 9.60 -9.05 11.34
C LEU A 407 9.85 -7.55 11.14
N GLY A 408 9.55 -6.72 12.15
CA GLY A 408 9.81 -5.28 12.12
C GLY A 408 8.79 -4.44 11.37
N PHE A 409 7.61 -4.94 11.07
CA PHE A 409 6.51 -4.10 10.56
C PHE A 409 6.04 -3.11 11.62
N GLY A 410 5.55 -1.96 11.19
CA GLY A 410 4.93 -1.00 12.10
C GLY A 410 3.50 -1.36 12.42
N LEU A 411 2.75 -1.87 11.45
CA LEU A 411 1.35 -2.24 11.59
C LEU A 411 1.07 -3.58 10.92
N LYS A 412 -0.01 -4.22 11.37
CA LYS A 412 -0.56 -5.45 10.79
C LYS A 412 -2.07 -5.30 10.60
N TRP A 413 -2.60 -5.72 9.46
CA TRP A 413 -4.04 -5.81 9.26
C TRP A 413 -4.68 -6.79 10.24
N ASN A 414 -5.75 -6.37 10.93
CA ASN A 414 -6.50 -7.24 11.85
C ASN A 414 -7.62 -7.98 11.09
N MET A 415 -7.24 -9.02 10.37
CA MET A 415 -8.18 -9.84 9.59
C MET A 415 -9.16 -10.60 10.49
N GLY A 416 -8.74 -10.99 11.72
CA GLY A 416 -9.61 -11.65 12.69
C GLY A 416 -10.75 -10.73 13.13
N TRP A 417 -10.44 -9.49 13.51
CA TRP A 417 -11.45 -8.48 13.84
C TRP A 417 -12.42 -8.26 12.67
N MET A 418 -11.89 -8.13 11.47
CA MET A 418 -12.68 -7.90 10.25
C MET A 418 -13.68 -9.02 10.02
N HIS A 419 -13.24 -10.29 10.05
CA HIS A 419 -14.11 -11.44 9.87
C HIS A 419 -15.18 -11.56 10.96
N ASP A 420 -14.79 -11.48 12.24
CA ASP A 420 -15.70 -11.63 13.36
C ASP A 420 -16.75 -10.51 13.39
N SER A 421 -16.33 -9.27 13.20
CA SER A 421 -17.24 -8.12 13.24
C SER A 421 -18.19 -8.09 12.05
N LEU A 422 -17.76 -8.44 10.84
CA LEU A 422 -18.64 -8.54 9.67
C LEU A 422 -19.65 -9.69 9.82
N ASN A 423 -19.23 -10.84 10.34
CA ASN A 423 -20.13 -11.95 10.62
C ASN A 423 -21.20 -11.55 11.65
N TYR A 424 -20.79 -10.87 12.74
CA TYR A 424 -21.73 -10.35 13.73
C TYR A 424 -22.74 -9.37 13.12
N MET A 425 -22.26 -8.43 12.30
CA MET A 425 -23.12 -7.42 11.69
C MET A 425 -24.07 -7.98 10.62
N ALA A 426 -23.70 -9.07 9.97
CA ALA A 426 -24.55 -9.78 9.00
C ALA A 426 -25.74 -10.51 9.65
N GLU A 427 -25.64 -10.81 10.96
CA GLU A 427 -26.75 -11.44 11.69
C GLU A 427 -27.92 -10.45 11.84
N ASP A 428 -29.17 -11.01 11.75
CA ASP A 428 -30.37 -10.24 12.10
C ASP A 428 -30.25 -9.75 13.56
N PRO A 429 -30.59 -8.49 13.86
CA PRO A 429 -30.51 -7.95 15.22
C PRO A 429 -31.14 -8.82 16.32
N MET A 430 -32.16 -9.61 16.00
CA MET A 430 -32.79 -10.56 16.94
C MET A 430 -31.87 -11.73 17.30
N ASN A 431 -30.94 -12.11 16.40
CA ASN A 431 -30.05 -13.24 16.58
C ASN A 431 -28.67 -12.82 17.16
N ARG A 432 -28.31 -11.56 17.10
CA ARG A 432 -27.00 -11.04 17.56
C ARG A 432 -26.68 -11.40 19.02
N GLN A 433 -27.70 -11.53 19.85
CA GLN A 433 -27.52 -11.97 21.24
C GLN A 433 -26.81 -13.31 21.39
N TYR A 434 -26.96 -14.20 20.40
CA TYR A 434 -26.31 -15.53 20.38
C TYR A 434 -24.89 -15.49 19.80
N HIS A 435 -24.51 -14.37 19.19
CA HIS A 435 -23.21 -14.14 18.52
C HIS A 435 -22.41 -13.00 19.16
N HIS A 436 -22.81 -12.52 20.33
CA HIS A 436 -22.26 -11.35 21.00
C HIS A 436 -20.74 -11.39 21.20
N ASN A 437 -20.20 -12.58 21.43
CA ASN A 437 -18.75 -12.79 21.54
C ASN A 437 -17.97 -12.45 20.26
N GLN A 438 -18.56 -12.51 19.07
CA GLN A 438 -17.89 -12.12 17.82
C GLN A 438 -17.56 -10.61 17.83
N ALA A 439 -18.39 -9.77 18.44
CA ALA A 439 -18.12 -8.36 18.58
C ALA A 439 -17.06 -8.03 19.65
N THR A 440 -16.78 -8.96 20.60
CA THR A 440 -15.87 -8.70 21.73
C THR A 440 -14.56 -9.47 21.67
N PHE A 441 -14.48 -10.54 20.89
CA PHE A 441 -13.35 -11.47 20.90
C PHE A 441 -12.02 -10.82 20.49
N SER A 442 -12.06 -9.89 19.56
CA SER A 442 -10.85 -9.19 19.08
C SER A 442 -10.07 -8.49 20.20
N LEU A 443 -10.75 -8.05 21.28
CA LEU A 443 -10.12 -7.40 22.42
C LEU A 443 -9.25 -8.36 23.26
N VAL A 444 -9.39 -9.68 23.08
CA VAL A 444 -8.53 -10.67 23.71
C VAL A 444 -7.09 -10.58 23.19
N TYR A 445 -6.93 -10.20 21.94
CA TYR A 445 -5.62 -10.13 21.29
C TYR A 445 -5.27 -8.74 20.72
N ALA A 446 -6.13 -7.73 20.87
CA ALA A 446 -5.97 -6.40 20.27
C ALA A 446 -4.63 -5.69 20.59
N PHE A 447 -3.93 -6.14 21.64
CA PHE A 447 -2.65 -5.56 22.09
C PHE A 447 -1.46 -6.50 21.90
N THR A 448 -1.61 -7.60 21.18
CA THR A 448 -0.50 -8.52 20.87
C THR A 448 0.37 -8.04 19.72
N GLU A 449 -0.22 -7.27 18.83
CA GLU A 449 0.42 -6.62 17.67
C GLU A 449 -0.08 -5.18 17.55
N SER A 450 0.57 -4.38 16.72
CA SER A 450 0.10 -3.05 16.35
C SER A 450 -0.86 -3.17 15.17
N PHE A 451 -2.16 -3.04 15.42
CA PHE A 451 -3.17 -3.34 14.42
C PHE A 451 -3.68 -2.13 13.63
N LEU A 452 -4.00 -2.39 12.36
CA LEU A 452 -4.87 -1.58 11.51
C LEU A 452 -6.14 -2.40 11.25
N LEU A 453 -7.30 -1.78 11.32
CA LEU A 453 -8.63 -2.38 11.16
C LEU A 453 -9.10 -2.21 9.71
N PRO A 454 -8.96 -3.22 8.84
CA PRO A 454 -9.29 -3.08 7.44
C PRO A 454 -10.75 -3.42 7.16
N ILE A 455 -11.42 -2.56 6.41
CA ILE A 455 -12.58 -2.88 5.58
C ILE A 455 -12.15 -2.53 4.15
N SER A 456 -11.37 -3.44 3.57
CA SER A 456 -10.63 -3.25 2.33
C SER A 456 -11.43 -3.63 1.09
N HIS A 457 -10.80 -3.48 -0.08
CA HIS A 457 -11.33 -3.93 -1.37
C HIS A 457 -11.68 -5.43 -1.37
N ASP A 458 -10.92 -6.27 -0.66
CA ASP A 458 -11.16 -7.72 -0.60
C ASP A 458 -12.53 -8.09 -0.03
N GLU A 459 -13.12 -7.23 0.79
CA GLU A 459 -14.41 -7.48 1.41
C GLU A 459 -15.60 -7.15 0.51
N VAL A 460 -15.37 -6.52 -0.64
CA VAL A 460 -16.43 -6.00 -1.52
C VAL A 460 -16.32 -6.51 -2.97
N VAL A 461 -15.69 -7.68 -3.16
CA VAL A 461 -15.44 -8.32 -4.47
C VAL A 461 -15.80 -9.82 -4.43
N HIS A 462 -15.76 -10.46 -5.58
CA HIS A 462 -15.91 -11.91 -5.75
C HIS A 462 -17.21 -12.51 -5.17
N GLY A 463 -18.33 -11.80 -5.34
CA GLY A 463 -19.63 -12.25 -4.87
C GLY A 463 -19.88 -11.97 -3.38
N LYS A 464 -18.98 -11.27 -2.70
CA LYS A 464 -19.16 -10.89 -1.28
C LYS A 464 -20.16 -9.74 -1.09
N GLY A 465 -20.48 -8.98 -2.16
CA GLY A 465 -21.33 -7.79 -2.14
C GLY A 465 -20.68 -6.59 -1.47
N SER A 466 -21.32 -5.41 -1.52
CA SER A 466 -20.84 -4.22 -0.79
C SER A 466 -21.06 -4.36 0.72
N LEU A 467 -20.40 -3.50 1.51
CA LEU A 467 -20.63 -3.45 2.97
C LEU A 467 -22.11 -3.23 3.29
N LEU A 468 -22.79 -2.36 2.55
CA LEU A 468 -24.22 -2.10 2.73
C LEU A 468 -25.06 -3.38 2.53
N ARG A 469 -24.74 -4.18 1.50
CA ARG A 469 -25.49 -5.41 1.20
C ARG A 469 -25.26 -6.56 2.18
N LYS A 470 -24.21 -6.50 2.97
CA LYS A 470 -23.98 -7.46 4.08
C LYS A 470 -24.92 -7.19 5.26
N MET A 471 -25.45 -5.98 5.38
CA MET A 471 -26.31 -5.59 6.51
C MET A 471 -27.75 -6.10 6.32
N PRO A 472 -28.35 -6.68 7.38
CA PRO A 472 -29.72 -7.17 7.35
C PRO A 472 -30.77 -6.06 7.40
N GLY A 473 -32.00 -6.43 7.06
CA GLY A 473 -33.17 -5.56 7.19
C GLY A 473 -33.53 -4.77 5.94
N ASP A 474 -34.41 -3.79 6.10
CA ASP A 474 -34.77 -2.84 5.04
C ASP A 474 -33.65 -1.81 4.80
N ARG A 475 -33.80 -0.95 3.79
CA ARG A 475 -32.78 0.03 3.41
C ARG A 475 -32.38 0.95 4.55
N TRP A 476 -33.32 1.42 5.35
CA TRP A 476 -33.01 2.28 6.49
C TRP A 476 -32.20 1.54 7.53
N GLN A 477 -32.57 0.30 7.85
CA GLN A 477 -31.87 -0.57 8.79
C GLN A 477 -30.46 -0.92 8.30
N GLN A 478 -30.31 -1.22 7.01
CA GLN A 478 -29.00 -1.47 6.39
C GLN A 478 -28.06 -0.27 6.58
N LEU A 479 -28.53 0.93 6.24
CA LEU A 479 -27.73 2.16 6.41
C LEU A 479 -27.49 2.49 7.89
N ALA A 480 -28.44 2.23 8.79
CA ALA A 480 -28.25 2.37 10.24
C ALA A 480 -27.15 1.43 10.74
N ASN A 481 -27.17 0.16 10.31
CA ASN A 481 -26.12 -0.79 10.64
C ASN A 481 -24.73 -0.38 10.12
N VAL A 482 -24.65 0.14 8.87
CA VAL A 482 -23.39 0.70 8.32
C VAL A 482 -22.89 1.85 9.19
N ARG A 483 -23.74 2.79 9.56
CA ARG A 483 -23.38 3.91 10.43
C ARG A 483 -22.89 3.46 11.80
N ALA A 484 -23.60 2.52 12.43
CA ALA A 484 -23.21 1.97 13.73
C ALA A 484 -21.89 1.18 13.64
N TYR A 485 -21.71 0.39 12.59
CA TYR A 485 -20.48 -0.39 12.39
C TYR A 485 -19.25 0.49 12.20
N LEU A 486 -19.32 1.51 11.34
CA LEU A 486 -18.22 2.45 11.12
C LEU A 486 -17.85 3.20 12.41
N ALA A 487 -18.84 3.66 13.18
CA ALA A 487 -18.56 4.31 14.45
C ALA A 487 -17.97 3.33 15.49
N TYR A 488 -18.38 2.07 15.50
CA TYR A 488 -17.76 1.04 16.34
C TYR A 488 -16.31 0.80 15.92
N GLN A 489 -16.02 0.71 14.61
CA GLN A 489 -14.66 0.58 14.08
C GLN A 489 -13.78 1.75 14.54
N TRP A 490 -14.23 3.01 14.39
CA TRP A 490 -13.46 4.20 14.80
C TRP A 490 -13.17 4.28 16.29
N ALA A 491 -14.00 3.64 17.13
CA ALA A 491 -13.77 3.57 18.58
C ALA A 491 -12.94 2.37 19.02
N HIS A 492 -12.83 1.31 18.22
CA HIS A 492 -12.04 0.12 18.52
C HIS A 492 -10.53 0.43 18.53
N PRO A 493 -9.71 -0.18 19.42
CA PRO A 493 -8.25 -0.03 19.36
C PRO A 493 -7.68 -0.46 17.99
N GLY A 494 -6.86 0.39 17.40
CA GLY A 494 -6.21 0.17 16.10
C GLY A 494 -6.38 1.36 15.15
N LYS A 495 -5.61 1.37 14.06
CA LYS A 495 -5.72 2.36 12.99
C LYS A 495 -6.86 1.98 12.05
N GLN A 496 -7.39 2.95 11.30
CA GLN A 496 -8.60 2.78 10.50
C GLN A 496 -8.30 2.69 9.02
N LEU A 497 -8.99 1.78 8.31
CA LEU A 497 -8.97 1.72 6.85
C LEU A 497 -10.36 1.35 6.33
N ILE A 498 -10.85 2.09 5.35
CA ILE A 498 -12.01 1.72 4.56
C ILE A 498 -11.73 1.88 3.06
N PHE A 499 -12.31 0.98 2.27
CA PHE A 499 -12.25 1.04 0.82
C PHE A 499 -13.22 2.09 0.27
N MET A 500 -12.84 2.74 -0.83
CA MET A 500 -13.63 3.75 -1.53
C MET A 500 -15.06 3.29 -1.81
N GLY A 501 -16.03 4.19 -1.59
CA GLY A 501 -17.47 3.92 -1.70
C GLY A 501 -18.11 3.47 -0.39
N THR A 502 -17.36 2.92 0.55
CA THR A 502 -17.86 2.54 1.88
C THR A 502 -18.40 3.76 2.64
N GLU A 503 -17.76 4.90 2.50
CA GLU A 503 -18.08 6.15 3.20
C GLU A 503 -19.41 6.78 2.81
N PHE A 504 -20.03 6.33 1.73
CA PHE A 504 -21.40 6.74 1.37
C PHE A 504 -22.36 5.54 1.17
N GLY A 505 -21.93 4.34 1.59
CA GLY A 505 -22.77 3.16 1.49
C GLY A 505 -23.02 2.70 0.06
N GLN A 506 -21.96 2.56 -0.74
CA GLN A 506 -22.00 1.97 -2.08
C GLN A 506 -22.89 0.73 -2.11
N GLU A 507 -23.83 0.65 -3.07
CA GLU A 507 -24.76 -0.49 -3.17
C GLU A 507 -24.19 -1.64 -3.98
N ALA A 508 -23.60 -1.35 -5.13
CA ALA A 508 -23.03 -2.36 -5.99
C ALA A 508 -21.74 -2.94 -5.38
N GLU A 509 -21.52 -4.24 -5.61
CA GLU A 509 -20.20 -4.82 -5.43
C GLU A 509 -19.18 -4.06 -6.30
N TRP A 510 -17.97 -3.86 -5.80
CA TRP A 510 -16.96 -3.14 -6.55
C TRP A 510 -16.51 -3.93 -7.79
N SER A 511 -16.23 -3.20 -8.87
CA SER A 511 -15.59 -3.70 -10.08
C SER A 511 -14.66 -2.64 -10.61
N GLU A 512 -13.47 -3.05 -11.04
CA GLU A 512 -12.48 -2.18 -11.65
C GLU A 512 -12.92 -1.55 -12.98
N GLN A 513 -13.95 -2.14 -13.62
CA GLN A 513 -14.48 -1.68 -14.91
C GLN A 513 -15.54 -0.58 -14.77
N HIS A 514 -16.03 -0.36 -13.56
CA HIS A 514 -17.09 0.60 -13.27
C HIS A 514 -16.61 1.64 -12.26
N GLY A 515 -16.99 2.89 -12.46
CA GLY A 515 -16.82 3.92 -11.43
C GLY A 515 -17.74 3.68 -10.24
N LEU A 516 -17.43 4.31 -9.12
CA LEU A 516 -18.32 4.33 -7.96
C LEU A 516 -19.68 4.96 -8.33
N ASP A 517 -20.73 4.55 -7.64
CA ASP A 517 -22.10 5.04 -7.83
C ASP A 517 -22.30 6.42 -7.18
N TRP A 518 -21.54 7.42 -7.61
CA TRP A 518 -21.53 8.78 -7.04
C TRP A 518 -22.93 9.41 -6.98
N TRP A 519 -23.85 9.02 -7.86
CA TRP A 519 -25.24 9.46 -7.85
C TRP A 519 -25.99 9.09 -6.56
N LEU A 520 -25.51 8.09 -5.79
CA LEU A 520 -26.08 7.75 -4.49
C LEU A 520 -25.95 8.92 -3.50
N THR A 521 -24.92 9.75 -3.63
CA THR A 521 -24.70 10.90 -2.75
C THR A 521 -25.74 12.01 -2.90
N ASP A 522 -26.57 11.96 -3.94
CA ASP A 522 -27.74 12.83 -4.09
C ASP A 522 -28.90 12.40 -3.18
N SER A 523 -28.89 11.15 -2.71
CA SER A 523 -29.85 10.65 -1.72
C SER A 523 -29.48 11.16 -0.32
N PRO A 524 -30.42 11.76 0.43
CA PRO A 524 -30.16 12.21 1.81
C PRO A 524 -29.63 11.12 2.73
N GLN A 525 -30.04 9.88 2.52
CA GLN A 525 -29.64 8.75 3.36
C GLN A 525 -28.17 8.36 3.14
N HIS A 526 -27.72 8.25 1.88
CA HIS A 526 -26.32 7.97 1.53
C HIS A 526 -25.42 9.17 1.84
N ARG A 527 -25.92 10.38 1.58
CA ARG A 527 -25.25 11.62 2.00
C ARG A 527 -25.05 11.67 3.51
N GLY A 528 -26.02 11.16 4.28
CA GLY A 528 -25.94 11.04 5.73
C GLY A 528 -24.79 10.15 6.18
N VAL A 529 -24.56 8.99 5.56
CA VAL A 529 -23.41 8.13 5.83
C VAL A 529 -22.10 8.87 5.54
N GLN A 530 -22.06 9.57 4.41
CA GLN A 530 -20.89 10.36 4.00
C GLN A 530 -20.54 11.47 5.01
N LEU A 531 -21.53 12.16 5.53
CA LEU A 531 -21.38 13.17 6.58
C LEU A 531 -20.93 12.53 7.90
N LEU A 532 -21.44 11.33 8.23
CA LEU A 532 -21.02 10.62 9.43
C LEU A 532 -19.53 10.27 9.37
N VAL A 533 -19.02 9.73 8.26
CA VAL A 533 -17.59 9.38 8.12
C VAL A 533 -16.73 10.63 8.27
N ARG A 534 -17.14 11.75 7.71
CA ARG A 534 -16.48 13.04 7.91
C ARG A 534 -16.43 13.42 9.40
N SER A 535 -17.56 13.29 10.12
CA SER A 535 -17.64 13.58 11.55
C SER A 535 -16.81 12.61 12.37
N LEU A 536 -16.77 11.31 12.02
CA LEU A 536 -15.93 10.31 12.63
C LEU A 536 -14.45 10.68 12.50
N ASN A 537 -13.99 11.06 11.32
CA ASN A 537 -12.63 11.51 11.08
C ASN A 537 -12.28 12.78 11.86
N ASP A 538 -13.23 13.72 11.98
CA ASP A 538 -13.02 14.94 12.75
C ASP A 538 -12.89 14.64 14.25
N VAL A 539 -13.80 13.86 14.84
CA VAL A 539 -13.71 13.42 16.24
C VAL A 539 -12.43 12.63 16.48
N TYR A 540 -12.08 11.71 15.57
CA TYR A 540 -10.87 10.88 15.67
C TYR A 540 -9.60 11.74 15.75
N ARG A 541 -9.42 12.67 14.84
CA ARG A 541 -8.22 13.55 14.80
C ARG A 541 -8.10 14.44 16.04
N HIS A 542 -9.21 14.85 16.65
CA HIS A 542 -9.23 15.78 17.78
C HIS A 542 -9.37 15.12 19.14
N THR A 543 -9.50 13.78 19.18
CA THR A 543 -9.68 13.03 20.44
C THR A 543 -8.58 11.99 20.62
N PRO A 544 -7.46 12.35 21.27
CA PRO A 544 -6.32 11.45 21.47
C PRO A 544 -6.65 10.10 22.11
N ALA A 545 -7.72 10.03 22.90
CA ALA A 545 -8.19 8.76 23.48
C ALA A 545 -8.47 7.68 22.41
N LEU A 546 -8.79 8.06 21.16
CA LEU A 546 -9.11 7.12 20.08
C LEU A 546 -7.88 6.54 19.36
N TYR A 547 -6.68 7.12 19.56
CA TYR A 547 -5.49 6.69 18.81
C TYR A 547 -4.17 6.65 19.57
N ALA A 548 -4.04 7.46 20.67
CA ALA A 548 -2.73 7.66 21.28
C ALA A 548 -2.21 6.45 22.08
N ARG A 549 -3.07 5.47 22.36
CA ARG A 549 -2.75 4.25 23.11
C ARG A 549 -3.35 3.01 22.47
N ASP A 550 -3.34 2.94 21.15
CA ASP A 550 -3.89 1.78 20.42
C ASP A 550 -3.16 0.46 20.73
N ASN A 551 -1.87 0.55 21.06
CA ASN A 551 -1.01 -0.60 21.33
C ASN A 551 -0.78 -0.84 22.83
N ASP A 552 -1.49 -0.11 23.69
CA ASP A 552 -1.36 -0.18 25.16
C ASP A 552 -2.69 -0.60 25.79
N PRO A 553 -2.75 -1.74 26.50
CA PRO A 553 -3.97 -2.18 27.18
C PRO A 553 -4.59 -1.12 28.10
N ALA A 554 -3.78 -0.23 28.66
CA ALA A 554 -4.28 0.87 29.49
C ALA A 554 -5.02 1.97 28.69
N GLY A 555 -5.05 1.89 27.36
CA GLY A 555 -5.87 2.73 26.49
C GLY A 555 -7.32 2.26 26.35
N PHE A 556 -7.68 1.11 26.90
CA PHE A 556 -9.01 0.50 26.76
C PHE A 556 -9.52 -0.07 28.09
N GLU A 557 -10.79 0.12 28.37
CA GLU A 557 -11.47 -0.45 29.55
C GLU A 557 -12.92 -0.79 29.20
N TRP A 558 -13.31 -2.06 29.38
CA TRP A 558 -14.70 -2.44 29.29
C TRP A 558 -15.52 -1.80 30.42
N ILE A 559 -16.64 -1.17 30.06
CA ILE A 559 -17.70 -0.82 31.00
C ILE A 559 -18.64 -2.02 31.13
N ASP A 560 -19.16 -2.51 30.01
CA ASP A 560 -19.93 -3.74 29.95
C ASP A 560 -19.76 -4.43 28.58
N ALA A 561 -19.17 -5.62 28.62
CA ALA A 561 -18.98 -6.50 27.46
C ALA A 561 -20.01 -7.64 27.42
N SER A 562 -20.89 -7.74 28.42
CA SER A 562 -21.70 -8.96 28.66
C SER A 562 -23.18 -8.80 28.35
N ASP A 563 -23.64 -7.61 27.97
CA ASP A 563 -25.06 -7.32 27.72
C ASP A 563 -25.56 -7.81 26.35
N GLY A 564 -25.31 -9.08 26.07
CA GLY A 564 -25.74 -9.72 24.84
C GLY A 564 -27.25 -9.76 24.67
N SER A 565 -28.00 -9.85 25.78
CA SER A 565 -29.47 -9.90 25.72
C SER A 565 -30.11 -8.62 25.15
N ARG A 566 -29.44 -7.47 25.30
CA ARG A 566 -29.82 -6.20 24.72
C ARG A 566 -29.01 -5.80 23.48
N ASN A 567 -28.00 -6.62 23.09
CA ASN A 567 -27.03 -6.32 22.04
C ASN A 567 -26.31 -4.98 22.27
N VAL A 568 -25.99 -4.66 23.53
CA VAL A 568 -25.33 -3.42 23.92
C VAL A 568 -23.90 -3.73 24.35
N LEU A 569 -22.97 -2.90 23.90
CA LEU A 569 -21.56 -2.87 24.29
C LEU A 569 -21.20 -1.48 24.80
N SER A 570 -20.43 -1.40 25.87
CA SER A 570 -19.89 -0.13 26.33
C SER A 570 -18.47 -0.26 26.84
N PHE A 571 -17.63 0.72 26.48
CA PHE A 571 -16.22 0.75 26.86
C PHE A 571 -15.70 2.19 26.89
N THR A 572 -14.58 2.37 27.59
CA THR A 572 -13.84 3.63 27.66
C THR A 572 -12.54 3.51 26.87
N ARG A 573 -12.22 4.51 26.06
CA ARG A 573 -10.90 4.76 25.51
C ARG A 573 -10.20 5.84 26.34
N TRP A 574 -8.90 5.66 26.57
CA TRP A 574 -8.10 6.56 27.39
C TRP A 574 -6.91 7.14 26.60
N ASP A 575 -6.69 8.44 26.72
CA ASP A 575 -5.44 9.03 26.21
C ASP A 575 -4.28 8.90 27.22
N THR A 576 -3.11 9.40 26.83
CA THR A 576 -1.90 9.40 27.69
C THR A 576 -1.99 10.35 28.88
N GLN A 577 -2.95 11.26 28.90
CA GLN A 577 -3.21 12.20 29.98
C GLN A 577 -4.34 11.75 30.90
N GLY A 578 -4.94 10.59 30.62
CA GLY A 578 -6.07 10.04 31.36
C GLY A 578 -7.40 10.72 31.02
N ASN A 579 -7.56 11.34 29.83
CA ASN A 579 -8.84 11.82 29.37
C ASN A 579 -9.62 10.68 28.72
N PRO A 580 -10.90 10.44 29.09
CA PRO A 580 -11.69 9.37 28.52
C PRO A 580 -12.53 9.84 27.32
N LEU A 581 -12.81 8.89 26.43
CA LEU A 581 -13.99 8.87 25.59
C LEU A 581 -14.75 7.58 25.89
N VAL A 582 -16.05 7.67 26.16
CA VAL A 582 -16.91 6.50 26.33
C VAL A 582 -17.67 6.22 25.03
N CYS A 583 -17.55 4.99 24.55
CA CYS A 583 -18.34 4.45 23.43
C CYS A 583 -19.46 3.58 23.99
N LEU A 584 -20.69 3.83 23.52
CA LEU A 584 -21.87 3.05 23.82
C LEU A 584 -22.52 2.62 22.51
N ALA A 585 -22.47 1.33 22.18
CA ALA A 585 -23.00 0.76 20.97
C ALA A 585 -24.25 -0.08 21.26
N ASN A 586 -25.34 0.20 20.55
CA ASN A 586 -26.55 -0.59 20.54
C ASN A 586 -26.74 -1.20 19.15
N PHE A 587 -26.57 -2.51 19.04
CA PHE A 587 -26.79 -3.25 17.79
C PHE A 587 -28.18 -3.91 17.74
N ALA A 588 -29.08 -3.62 18.70
CA ALA A 588 -30.48 -4.06 18.64
C ALA A 588 -31.34 -3.15 17.73
N GLY A 589 -32.42 -3.71 17.20
CA GLY A 589 -33.38 -2.94 16.39
C GLY A 589 -34.30 -1.99 17.20
N ASN A 590 -34.20 -1.99 18.52
CA ASN A 590 -35.03 -1.16 19.40
C ASN A 590 -34.19 -0.16 20.20
N PRO A 591 -34.69 1.05 20.49
CA PRO A 591 -34.04 1.94 21.43
C PRO A 591 -34.16 1.41 22.88
N HIS A 592 -33.20 1.77 23.72
CA HIS A 592 -33.28 1.52 25.15
C HIS A 592 -33.49 2.84 25.88
N HIS A 593 -34.70 3.03 26.42
CA HIS A 593 -35.01 4.16 27.28
C HIS A 593 -34.59 3.88 28.71
N ASP A 594 -34.27 4.92 29.48
CA ASP A 594 -33.83 4.84 30.87
C ASP A 594 -32.63 3.88 31.07
N PHE A 595 -31.75 3.79 30.06
CA PHE A 595 -30.54 2.97 30.15
C PHE A 595 -29.57 3.61 31.14
N ARG A 596 -29.15 2.87 32.16
CA ARG A 596 -28.17 3.31 33.12
C ARG A 596 -26.77 2.92 32.67
N LEU A 597 -25.95 3.91 32.30
CA LEU A 597 -24.58 3.75 31.84
C LEU A 597 -23.62 4.08 33.00
N ALA A 598 -22.68 3.19 33.29
CA ALA A 598 -21.59 3.46 34.20
C ALA A 598 -20.57 4.42 33.56
N LEU A 599 -20.06 5.35 34.33
CA LEU A 599 -19.15 6.39 33.87
C LEU A 599 -17.98 6.60 34.85
N PRO A 600 -16.75 6.88 34.34
CA PRO A 600 -15.58 7.03 35.22
C PRO A 600 -15.62 8.26 36.11
N TRP A 601 -16.43 9.27 35.75
CA TRP A 601 -16.55 10.51 36.54
C TRP A 601 -18.00 11.01 36.63
N ALA A 602 -18.35 11.59 37.76
CA ALA A 602 -19.59 12.35 37.90
C ALA A 602 -19.48 13.71 37.20
N GLY A 603 -20.62 14.33 36.90
CA GLY A 603 -20.71 15.64 36.29
C GLY A 603 -21.25 15.64 34.87
N ASN A 604 -20.94 16.67 34.10
CA ASN A 604 -21.49 16.84 32.77
C ASN A 604 -20.65 16.12 31.70
N TRP A 605 -21.34 15.38 30.84
CA TRP A 605 -20.79 14.75 29.65
C TRP A 605 -21.49 15.29 28.40
N ARG A 606 -20.76 15.39 27.32
CA ARG A 606 -21.30 15.79 26.01
C ARG A 606 -21.38 14.59 25.10
N GLU A 607 -22.50 14.43 24.44
CA GLU A 607 -22.67 13.53 23.29
C GLU A 607 -22.00 14.20 22.09
N VAL A 608 -20.79 13.76 21.72
CA VAL A 608 -19.99 14.33 20.63
C VAL A 608 -20.22 13.63 19.31
N LEU A 609 -20.84 12.45 19.35
CA LEU A 609 -21.30 11.72 18.18
C LEU A 609 -22.55 10.90 18.53
N ASN A 610 -23.54 10.92 17.66
CA ASN A 610 -24.69 10.05 17.69
C ASN A 610 -25.01 9.62 16.25
N THR A 611 -24.80 8.35 15.93
CA THR A 611 -24.99 7.85 14.56
C THR A 611 -26.44 7.80 14.12
N ASP A 612 -27.40 7.99 15.04
CA ASP A 612 -28.85 8.11 14.75
C ASP A 612 -29.32 9.56 14.64
N ALA A 613 -28.41 10.54 14.63
CA ALA A 613 -28.77 11.93 14.40
C ALA A 613 -29.38 12.11 13.00
N GLN A 614 -30.35 13.04 12.89
CA GLN A 614 -31.09 13.28 11.64
C GLN A 614 -30.19 13.70 10.49
N GLU A 615 -29.10 14.42 10.77
CA GLU A 615 -28.13 14.85 9.75
C GLU A 615 -27.40 13.66 9.08
N TYR A 616 -27.32 12.52 9.75
CA TYR A 616 -26.77 11.28 9.20
C TYR A 616 -27.85 10.35 8.63
N GLY A 617 -29.11 10.80 8.52
CA GLY A 617 -30.22 9.99 8.05
C GLY A 617 -30.79 9.04 9.11
N GLY A 618 -30.52 9.31 10.38
CA GLY A 618 -31.07 8.59 11.53
C GLY A 618 -32.45 9.04 11.92
N SER A 619 -33.05 8.41 12.94
CA SER A 619 -34.39 8.73 13.47
C SER A 619 -34.38 9.96 14.39
N GLY A 620 -33.22 10.40 14.86
CA GLY A 620 -33.07 11.54 15.75
C GLY A 620 -33.29 11.19 17.23
N VAL A 621 -33.24 9.93 17.58
CA VAL A 621 -33.27 9.50 19.00
C VAL A 621 -31.91 9.80 19.65
N GLY A 622 -31.89 10.45 20.80
CA GLY A 622 -30.67 10.84 21.50
C GLY A 622 -30.95 11.58 22.80
N ASN A 623 -29.90 12.18 23.37
CA ASN A 623 -29.95 12.79 24.71
C ASN A 623 -29.77 14.32 24.68
N GLY A 624 -29.74 14.90 23.47
CA GLY A 624 -29.34 16.28 23.29
C GLY A 624 -27.86 16.49 23.57
N GLU A 625 -27.46 17.72 23.81
CA GLU A 625 -26.05 18.07 23.95
C GLU A 625 -25.41 17.66 25.30
N LYS A 626 -26.22 17.22 26.29
CA LYS A 626 -25.72 17.07 27.65
C LYS A 626 -26.27 15.86 28.40
N VAL A 627 -25.39 15.01 28.90
CA VAL A 627 -25.67 13.89 29.76
C VAL A 627 -25.09 14.20 31.17
N VAL A 628 -25.87 14.05 32.23
CA VAL A 628 -25.43 14.35 33.62
C VAL A 628 -25.19 13.05 34.37
N ALA A 629 -23.94 12.77 34.69
CA ALA A 629 -23.54 11.65 35.55
C ALA A 629 -23.60 12.01 37.01
N GLN A 630 -24.26 11.17 37.81
CA GLN A 630 -24.37 11.31 39.24
C GLN A 630 -23.35 10.44 39.96
N GLU A 631 -22.86 10.90 41.13
CA GLU A 631 -22.03 10.11 42.03
C GLU A 631 -22.81 8.88 42.55
N GLY A 632 -22.17 7.77 42.65
CA GLY A 632 -22.70 6.50 43.12
C GLY A 632 -22.16 5.33 42.31
N ALA A 633 -21.51 4.38 42.98
CA ALA A 633 -20.91 3.21 42.35
C ALA A 633 -21.96 2.39 41.54
N PHE A 634 -21.67 2.17 40.28
CA PHE A 634 -22.49 1.37 39.41
C PHE A 634 -21.61 0.71 38.34
N GLY A 635 -21.81 -0.58 38.06
CA GLY A 635 -21.06 -1.29 37.01
C GLY A 635 -19.53 -1.19 37.14
N GLY A 636 -19.01 -1.15 38.36
CA GLY A 636 -17.57 -1.02 38.63
C GLY A 636 -17.01 0.41 38.53
N GLN A 637 -17.83 1.39 38.10
CA GLN A 637 -17.43 2.78 37.97
C GLN A 637 -17.97 3.66 39.10
N PRO A 638 -17.31 4.81 39.43
CA PRO A 638 -17.73 5.66 40.57
C PRO A 638 -18.99 6.50 40.31
N ALA A 639 -19.41 6.61 39.04
CA ALA A 639 -20.56 7.42 38.64
C ALA A 639 -21.42 6.70 37.59
N SER A 640 -22.62 7.23 37.36
CA SER A 640 -23.48 6.71 36.28
C SER A 640 -24.46 7.79 35.82
N ALA A 641 -24.91 7.65 34.56
CA ALA A 641 -25.97 8.46 33.98
C ALA A 641 -27.12 7.60 33.46
N VAL A 642 -28.34 8.13 33.52
CA VAL A 642 -29.51 7.55 32.85
C VAL A 642 -29.70 8.26 31.51
N LEU A 643 -29.76 7.52 30.42
CA LEU A 643 -29.83 8.07 29.06
C LEU A 643 -30.66 7.18 28.14
N THR A 644 -31.01 7.72 26.97
CA THR A 644 -31.64 6.95 25.90
C THR A 644 -30.59 6.52 24.89
N VAL A 645 -30.57 5.21 24.57
CA VAL A 645 -29.68 4.63 23.57
C VAL A 645 -30.50 4.39 22.30
N PRO A 646 -30.16 5.04 21.17
CA PRO A 646 -30.90 4.85 19.93
C PRO A 646 -30.73 3.45 19.34
N PRO A 647 -31.62 3.00 18.43
CA PRO A 647 -31.54 1.68 17.82
C PRO A 647 -30.47 1.61 16.73
N MET A 648 -29.76 0.50 16.62
CA MET A 648 -28.72 0.30 15.60
C MET A 648 -27.76 1.49 15.48
N ALA A 649 -27.25 1.94 16.64
CA ALA A 649 -26.51 3.19 16.72
C ALA A 649 -25.38 3.13 17.77
N VAL A 650 -24.46 4.07 17.62
CA VAL A 650 -23.33 4.28 18.51
C VAL A 650 -23.32 5.74 18.99
N LEU A 651 -23.08 5.90 20.30
CA LEU A 651 -22.88 7.19 20.94
C LEU A 651 -21.43 7.32 21.42
N TYR A 652 -20.84 8.51 21.24
CA TYR A 652 -19.56 8.90 21.86
C TYR A 652 -19.82 9.99 22.89
N LEU A 653 -19.35 9.75 24.11
CA LEU A 653 -19.47 10.67 25.23
C LEU A 653 -18.07 11.10 25.72
N VAL A 654 -17.87 12.39 25.88
CA VAL A 654 -16.68 12.97 26.49
C VAL A 654 -17.05 13.86 27.68
N PRO A 655 -16.22 13.94 28.73
CA PRO A 655 -16.51 14.84 29.84
C PRO A 655 -16.42 16.31 29.41
N ASP A 656 -17.28 17.17 29.97
CA ASP A 656 -17.20 18.60 29.73
C ASP A 656 -15.96 19.18 30.40
N LYS A 657 -15.10 19.87 29.60
CA LYS A 657 -13.82 20.42 30.07
C LYS A 657 -13.95 21.52 31.17
N SER A 658 -15.17 21.98 31.46
CA SER A 658 -15.44 23.01 32.46
C SER A 658 -15.24 22.56 33.92
N MET A 659 -14.79 21.29 34.14
CA MET A 659 -14.71 20.68 35.48
C MET A 659 -13.31 20.26 35.94
N ARG A 660 -12.25 20.72 35.30
CA ARG A 660 -10.90 20.55 35.84
C ARG A 660 -10.38 21.79 36.52
#